data_87ec8c71dccf2de61e459cbd6a8c4b90
#
_entry.id   87ec8c71dccf2de61e459cbd6a8c4b90
#
_cell.length_a   1.000
_cell.length_b   1.000
_cell.length_c   1.000
_cell.angle_alpha   90.00
_cell.angle_beta   90.00
_cell.angle_gamma   90.00
#
_symmetry.space_group_name_H-M   'P 1'
#
loop_
_entity.id
_entity.type
_entity.pdbx_description
1 polymer ?
#
loop_
_entity_poly.entity_id
_entity_poly.type
_entity_poly.pdbx_seq_one_letter_code
_entity_poly.pdbx_strand_id
1 'polypeptide(L)'
;MSDHPSEATPLELFRLELEERVEPLNQALLQLESQPGSREACDLVMRSLHSVKGAAGIVVLPSLVRVAHRLEDFFVAVKNGETTLDQQAFALSFRCIDLFQDVSRLNADDIREWLAARSPELDELVDSLSLILPEGSVASPAPRSATAEIDNPFQSNHDSNGFIPSASDRVVRVEAENLNRIMALSGEMLVEAKWLQPFADSLSLLKDRQKDLQATIEALRLQLTESGQTASLELVEKARVKERECRETLTERLGELELYALRTTNLSYRLYREVIGSNMRPFSDAIVAFPRMVRDLAISLGKQVQLEVVGKGTLVDRDILRKLESPLTHILRNAVDHGIELPEDRLEAGKASRGTIRIEALHRGGMLSITISDDGMGVRFEEVRQKLVDQGLFSTEDAEALSEAELCEHLYQPGFSTAQAVTEVSGRGVGLDVVSSMANEVGGTVRFTSLPGEGTSIHFQLPLTLSVVRTLLVEIAGEPYAFPLARLDQIVAIETSDISVMEGRECFFLDGVSIGLISSRQVMHFPEAPQTDGPIPVVVISDHAKVYGVVVDRYLGEQDLVVRPLDPRLGKVANVSAAALMGDGQPILIVDTVDLVRSIDSLLQNSGLQSQSARKPAKQGQRVLIADDSPVALDLQARLVSSRGYLVDRAVNGMEAWKLIRDGDYQLLVTDVEMPEMDGIALVQALRKEPRFKHLPIIISSSRDAEQDRLHGMEAGADYYLVKSSFQDETLLDAIHQLIGPA
;
A
#
# COMPACT_ATOMS: atom_id res chain seq x y z
N MET A 1 -33.70 -13.16 -21.68
CA MET A 1 -32.71 -14.16 -22.05
C MET A 1 -32.08 -14.58 -20.76
N SER A 2 -32.33 -15.79 -20.35
CA SER A 2 -31.98 -16.37 -19.06
C SER A 2 -30.53 -16.83 -19.07
N ASP A 3 -29.68 -16.16 -18.30
CA ASP A 3 -28.35 -16.66 -17.96
C ASP A 3 -28.49 -17.79 -16.95
N HIS A 4 -28.34 -19.03 -17.42
CA HIS A 4 -28.06 -20.16 -16.56
C HIS A 4 -26.60 -20.03 -16.07
N PRO A 5 -26.29 -20.30 -14.79
CA PRO A 5 -24.90 -20.40 -14.33
C PRO A 5 -24.24 -21.54 -15.13
N SER A 6 -23.12 -21.25 -15.81
CA SER A 6 -22.36 -22.23 -16.56
C SER A 6 -21.87 -23.32 -15.61
N GLU A 7 -22.32 -24.55 -15.82
CA GLU A 7 -21.78 -25.74 -15.16
C GLU A 7 -20.28 -25.82 -15.49
N ALA A 8 -19.44 -25.94 -14.48
CA ALA A 8 -17.98 -26.04 -14.66
C ALA A 8 -17.68 -27.25 -15.57
N THR A 9 -16.82 -27.05 -16.55
CA THR A 9 -16.40 -28.10 -17.45
C THR A 9 -15.63 -29.21 -16.70
N PRO A 10 -15.65 -30.47 -17.16
CA PRO A 10 -14.89 -31.55 -16.51
C PRO A 10 -13.38 -31.23 -16.38
N LEU A 11 -12.81 -30.46 -17.31
CA LEU A 11 -11.42 -30.00 -17.24
C LEU A 11 -11.20 -28.92 -16.17
N GLU A 12 -12.15 -28.04 -15.95
CA GLU A 12 -12.10 -27.07 -14.85
C GLU A 12 -12.18 -27.78 -13.49
N LEU A 13 -13.05 -28.77 -13.35
CA LEU A 13 -13.13 -29.59 -12.12
C LEU A 13 -11.84 -30.36 -11.86
N PHE A 14 -11.22 -30.91 -12.92
CA PHE A 14 -9.92 -31.56 -12.82
C PHE A 14 -8.82 -30.61 -12.37
N ARG A 15 -8.78 -29.42 -12.93
CA ARG A 15 -7.81 -28.38 -12.55
C ARG A 15 -7.92 -28.04 -11.06
N LEU A 16 -9.14 -27.92 -10.56
CA LEU A 16 -9.40 -27.65 -9.14
C LEU A 16 -8.98 -28.81 -8.24
N GLU A 17 -9.24 -30.06 -8.65
CA GLU A 17 -8.79 -31.25 -7.91
C GLU A 17 -7.25 -31.29 -7.85
N LEU A 18 -6.55 -30.94 -8.94
CA LEU A 18 -5.10 -30.83 -8.94
C LEU A 18 -4.60 -29.74 -7.96
N GLU A 19 -5.21 -28.57 -7.99
CA GLU A 19 -4.87 -27.44 -7.13
C GLU A 19 -4.97 -27.83 -5.63
N GLU A 20 -6.02 -28.59 -5.27
CA GLU A 20 -6.21 -29.09 -3.90
C GLU A 20 -5.21 -30.18 -3.49
N ARG A 21 -4.68 -30.98 -4.45
CA ARG A 21 -3.80 -32.13 -4.14
C ARG A 21 -2.32 -31.81 -4.19
N VAL A 22 -1.89 -30.82 -4.95
CA VAL A 22 -0.46 -30.48 -5.13
C VAL A 22 0.19 -30.07 -3.81
N GLU A 23 -0.48 -29.27 -3.01
CA GLU A 23 0.10 -28.81 -1.74
C GLU A 23 0.25 -29.92 -0.70
N PRO A 24 -0.75 -30.77 -0.41
CA PRO A 24 -0.56 -31.94 0.45
C PRO A 24 0.54 -32.89 -0.03
N LEU A 25 0.69 -33.07 -1.36
CA LEU A 25 1.76 -33.88 -1.94
C LEU A 25 3.15 -33.30 -1.65
N ASN A 26 3.34 -31.99 -1.85
CA ASN A 26 4.61 -31.30 -1.54
C ASN A 26 4.97 -31.44 -0.06
N GLN A 27 4.02 -31.20 0.84
CA GLN A 27 4.25 -31.27 2.29
C GLN A 27 4.58 -32.71 2.72
N ALA A 28 3.88 -33.70 2.19
CA ALA A 28 4.13 -35.11 2.51
C ALA A 28 5.51 -35.57 2.02
N LEU A 29 5.96 -35.14 0.83
CA LEU A 29 7.32 -35.44 0.35
C LEU A 29 8.39 -34.80 1.21
N LEU A 30 8.24 -33.55 1.61
CA LEU A 30 9.17 -32.87 2.51
C LEU A 30 9.22 -33.54 3.90
N GLN A 31 8.07 -34.01 4.38
CA GLN A 31 8.01 -34.81 5.62
C GLN A 31 8.72 -36.15 5.47
N LEU A 32 8.55 -36.86 4.35
CA LEU A 32 9.27 -38.11 4.07
C LEU A 32 10.78 -37.92 3.97
N GLU A 33 11.24 -36.80 3.43
CA GLU A 33 12.66 -36.48 3.37
C GLU A 33 13.27 -36.24 4.77
N SER A 34 12.54 -35.54 5.65
CA SER A 34 12.99 -35.33 7.04
C SER A 34 12.80 -36.55 7.91
N GLN A 35 11.83 -37.41 7.63
CA GLN A 35 11.45 -38.62 8.36
C GLN A 35 11.12 -39.77 7.39
N PRO A 36 12.11 -40.43 6.80
CA PRO A 36 11.91 -41.47 5.76
C PRO A 36 11.02 -42.65 6.16
N GLY A 37 10.77 -42.85 7.46
CA GLY A 37 9.91 -43.91 7.99
C GLY A 37 8.46 -43.50 8.26
N SER A 38 8.03 -42.28 7.93
CA SER A 38 6.67 -41.79 8.19
C SER A 38 5.63 -42.49 7.30
N ARG A 39 4.95 -43.51 7.87
CA ARG A 39 3.86 -44.20 7.18
C ARG A 39 2.71 -43.28 6.83
N GLU A 40 2.41 -42.33 7.68
CA GLU A 40 1.32 -41.40 7.50
C GLU A 40 1.55 -40.47 6.28
N ALA A 41 2.77 -39.95 6.13
CA ALA A 41 3.14 -39.17 4.97
C ALA A 41 3.13 -39.99 3.68
N CYS A 42 3.63 -41.22 3.71
CA CYS A 42 3.60 -42.13 2.56
C CYS A 42 2.17 -42.46 2.15
N ASP A 43 1.28 -42.73 3.10
CA ASP A 43 -0.17 -42.97 2.83
C ASP A 43 -0.87 -41.74 2.27
N LEU A 44 -0.47 -40.54 2.67
CA LEU A 44 -1.00 -39.27 2.13
C LEU A 44 -0.59 -39.08 0.67
N VAL A 45 0.71 -39.31 0.34
CA VAL A 45 1.20 -39.26 -1.04
C VAL A 45 0.42 -40.23 -1.92
N MET A 46 0.29 -41.49 -1.50
CA MET A 46 -0.42 -42.52 -2.28
C MET A 46 -1.88 -42.16 -2.53
N ARG A 47 -2.61 -41.69 -1.51
CA ARG A 47 -4.02 -41.28 -1.66
C ARG A 47 -4.16 -40.09 -2.60
N SER A 48 -3.30 -39.09 -2.48
CA SER A 48 -3.34 -37.91 -3.35
C SER A 48 -3.02 -38.28 -4.81
N LEU A 49 -2.02 -39.12 -5.06
CA LEU A 49 -1.69 -39.63 -6.39
C LEU A 49 -2.83 -40.47 -6.99
N HIS A 50 -3.50 -41.28 -6.18
CA HIS A 50 -4.68 -42.05 -6.62
C HIS A 50 -5.81 -41.13 -7.06
N SER A 51 -6.11 -40.06 -6.31
CA SER A 51 -7.10 -39.05 -6.72
C SER A 51 -6.70 -38.38 -8.03
N VAL A 52 -5.46 -37.90 -8.16
CA VAL A 52 -4.96 -37.28 -9.41
C VAL A 52 -5.07 -38.22 -10.60
N LYS A 53 -4.67 -39.49 -10.44
CA LYS A 53 -4.79 -40.51 -11.49
C LYS A 53 -6.24 -40.72 -11.89
N GLY A 54 -7.16 -40.86 -10.92
CA GLY A 54 -8.60 -41.04 -11.17
C GLY A 54 -9.18 -39.83 -11.90
N ALA A 55 -8.94 -38.62 -11.43
CA ALA A 55 -9.43 -37.41 -12.04
C ALA A 55 -8.89 -37.21 -13.48
N ALA A 56 -7.57 -37.43 -13.69
CA ALA A 56 -6.95 -37.38 -15.02
C ALA A 56 -7.54 -38.42 -15.99
N GLY A 57 -7.95 -39.62 -15.48
CA GLY A 57 -8.61 -40.65 -16.24
C GLY A 57 -10.01 -40.26 -16.73
N ILE A 58 -10.79 -39.56 -15.87
CA ILE A 58 -12.14 -39.08 -16.20
C ILE A 58 -12.09 -38.04 -17.35
N VAL A 59 -11.10 -37.13 -17.33
CA VAL A 59 -10.97 -36.09 -18.37
C VAL A 59 -10.13 -36.51 -19.58
N VAL A 60 -9.74 -37.81 -19.62
CA VAL A 60 -9.00 -38.43 -20.74
C VAL A 60 -7.67 -37.71 -21.01
N LEU A 61 -6.80 -37.67 -19.99
CA LEU A 61 -5.41 -37.11 -20.07
C LEU A 61 -4.39 -38.26 -19.85
N PRO A 62 -4.12 -39.09 -20.86
CA PRO A 62 -3.38 -40.35 -20.70
C PRO A 62 -1.94 -40.14 -20.25
N SER A 63 -1.30 -39.04 -20.60
CA SER A 63 0.07 -38.69 -20.17
C SER A 63 0.15 -38.49 -18.67
N LEU A 64 -0.78 -37.72 -18.09
CA LEU A 64 -0.84 -37.51 -16.65
C LEU A 64 -1.22 -38.77 -15.87
N VAL A 65 -2.13 -39.59 -16.43
CA VAL A 65 -2.48 -40.90 -15.85
C VAL A 65 -1.22 -41.76 -15.73
N ARG A 66 -0.35 -41.81 -16.77
CA ARG A 66 0.90 -42.59 -16.73
C ARG A 66 1.88 -42.09 -15.67
N VAL A 67 2.09 -40.77 -15.60
CA VAL A 67 2.99 -40.17 -14.59
C VAL A 67 2.48 -40.46 -13.17
N ALA A 68 1.21 -40.15 -12.88
CA ALA A 68 0.62 -40.39 -11.56
C ALA A 68 0.65 -41.87 -11.16
N HIS A 69 0.38 -42.80 -12.12
CA HIS A 69 0.40 -44.24 -11.88
C HIS A 69 1.82 -44.73 -11.57
N ARG A 70 2.85 -44.30 -12.33
CA ARG A 70 4.24 -44.70 -12.06
C ARG A 70 4.74 -44.18 -10.72
N LEU A 71 4.38 -42.98 -10.37
CA LEU A 71 4.73 -42.39 -9.09
C LEU A 71 4.02 -43.11 -7.92
N GLU A 72 2.71 -43.47 -8.11
CA GLU A 72 1.97 -44.31 -7.15
C GLU A 72 2.64 -45.69 -6.94
N ASP A 73 2.98 -46.40 -8.05
CA ASP A 73 3.70 -47.68 -8.01
C ASP A 73 5.02 -47.59 -7.22
N PHE A 74 5.76 -46.50 -7.42
CA PHE A 74 7.00 -46.23 -6.70
C PHE A 74 6.75 -46.10 -5.17
N PHE A 75 5.76 -45.30 -4.74
CA PHE A 75 5.45 -45.17 -3.32
C PHE A 75 4.83 -46.43 -2.71
N VAL A 76 4.18 -47.29 -3.49
CA VAL A 76 3.79 -48.61 -3.05
C VAL A 76 5.03 -49.50 -2.75
N ALA A 77 6.03 -49.49 -3.62
CA ALA A 77 7.28 -50.21 -3.41
C ALA A 77 8.06 -49.68 -2.20
N VAL A 78 8.09 -48.37 -1.99
CA VAL A 78 8.68 -47.72 -0.79
C VAL A 78 7.96 -48.19 0.47
N LYS A 79 6.64 -48.18 0.47
CA LYS A 79 5.81 -48.60 1.62
C LYS A 79 6.03 -50.07 1.97
N ASN A 80 6.24 -50.92 0.96
CA ASN A 80 6.52 -52.36 1.13
C ASN A 80 7.97 -52.63 1.56
N GLY A 81 8.83 -51.60 1.53
CA GLY A 81 10.28 -51.77 1.83
C GLY A 81 11.08 -52.41 0.69
N GLU A 82 10.53 -52.42 -0.54
CA GLU A 82 11.18 -53.00 -1.73
C GLU A 82 12.16 -52.02 -2.38
N THR A 83 12.01 -50.72 -2.09
CA THR A 83 12.93 -49.67 -2.52
C THR A 83 13.06 -48.60 -1.45
N THR A 84 14.13 -47.79 -1.54
CA THR A 84 14.42 -46.70 -0.60
C THR A 84 14.27 -45.36 -1.29
N LEU A 85 13.82 -44.35 -0.53
CA LEU A 85 13.77 -42.98 -0.98
C LEU A 85 15.19 -42.36 -0.88
N ASP A 86 15.90 -42.33 -2.01
CA ASP A 86 17.17 -41.64 -2.16
C ASP A 86 16.99 -40.23 -2.73
N GLN A 87 18.05 -39.46 -2.84
CA GLN A 87 18.02 -38.10 -3.34
C GLN A 87 17.50 -38.01 -4.78
N GLN A 88 17.78 -39.01 -5.61
CA GLN A 88 17.31 -39.04 -7.00
C GLN A 88 15.81 -39.33 -7.08
N ALA A 89 15.29 -40.22 -6.24
CA ALA A 89 13.87 -40.52 -6.14
C ALA A 89 13.06 -39.32 -5.65
N PHE A 90 13.57 -38.55 -4.69
CA PHE A 90 12.95 -37.31 -4.27
C PHE A 90 12.93 -36.27 -5.40
N ALA A 91 14.05 -36.09 -6.11
CA ALA A 91 14.13 -35.14 -7.21
C ALA A 91 13.09 -35.45 -8.32
N LEU A 92 12.98 -36.74 -8.70
CA LEU A 92 12.00 -37.20 -9.68
C LEU A 92 10.53 -37.01 -9.19
N SER A 93 10.28 -37.30 -7.91
CA SER A 93 8.96 -37.13 -7.30
C SER A 93 8.55 -35.65 -7.31
N PHE A 94 9.46 -34.75 -6.97
CA PHE A 94 9.19 -33.31 -7.04
C PHE A 94 8.96 -32.80 -8.47
N ARG A 95 9.74 -33.30 -9.46
CA ARG A 95 9.48 -32.97 -10.88
C ARG A 95 8.06 -33.38 -11.34
N CYS A 96 7.57 -34.54 -10.87
CA CYS A 96 6.19 -34.95 -11.13
C CYS A 96 5.16 -34.01 -10.52
N ILE A 97 5.39 -33.56 -9.29
CA ILE A 97 4.50 -32.60 -8.62
C ILE A 97 4.54 -31.23 -9.31
N ASP A 98 5.72 -30.77 -9.77
CA ASP A 98 5.82 -29.54 -10.57
C ASP A 98 4.98 -29.60 -11.83
N LEU A 99 5.01 -30.73 -12.52
CA LEU A 99 4.17 -30.97 -13.67
C LEU A 99 2.69 -30.83 -13.32
N PHE A 100 2.24 -31.41 -12.20
CA PHE A 100 0.86 -31.29 -11.73
C PHE A 100 0.53 -29.84 -11.37
N GLN A 101 1.45 -29.12 -10.77
CA GLN A 101 1.29 -27.70 -10.42
C GLN A 101 1.19 -26.81 -11.68
N ASP A 102 2.06 -27.05 -12.68
CA ASP A 102 1.99 -26.33 -13.94
C ASP A 102 0.64 -26.51 -14.62
N VAL A 103 0.15 -27.76 -14.70
CA VAL A 103 -1.17 -28.08 -15.27
C VAL A 103 -2.30 -27.40 -14.49
N SER A 104 -2.22 -27.32 -13.16
CA SER A 104 -3.25 -26.66 -12.34
C SER A 104 -3.36 -25.16 -12.59
N ARG A 105 -2.29 -24.51 -13.08
CA ARG A 105 -2.21 -23.06 -13.37
C ARG A 105 -2.70 -22.69 -14.78
N LEU A 106 -2.82 -23.66 -15.68
CA LEU A 106 -3.27 -23.43 -17.05
C LEU A 106 -4.79 -23.18 -17.10
N ASN A 107 -5.24 -22.49 -18.15
CA ASN A 107 -6.65 -22.48 -18.49
C ASN A 107 -7.08 -23.89 -18.94
N ALA A 108 -8.32 -24.27 -18.62
CA ALA A 108 -8.82 -25.62 -18.89
C ALA A 108 -8.68 -26.01 -20.39
N ASP A 109 -8.89 -25.08 -21.30
CA ASP A 109 -8.80 -25.29 -22.76
C ASP A 109 -7.38 -25.54 -23.26
N ASP A 110 -6.37 -24.98 -22.57
CA ASP A 110 -4.96 -25.04 -22.97
C ASP A 110 -4.25 -26.32 -22.51
N ILE A 111 -4.82 -27.05 -21.54
CA ILE A 111 -4.19 -28.22 -20.89
C ILE A 111 -3.78 -29.30 -21.91
N ARG A 112 -4.65 -29.60 -22.85
CA ARG A 112 -4.41 -30.68 -23.83
C ARG A 112 -3.30 -30.33 -24.81
N GLU A 113 -3.28 -29.10 -25.30
CA GLU A 113 -2.25 -28.61 -26.22
C GLU A 113 -0.89 -28.53 -25.51
N TRP A 114 -0.86 -28.01 -24.27
CA TRP A 114 0.34 -27.92 -23.46
C TRP A 114 0.95 -29.30 -23.16
N LEU A 115 0.13 -30.30 -22.80
CA LEU A 115 0.61 -31.67 -22.57
C LEU A 115 1.11 -32.34 -23.86
N ALA A 116 0.46 -32.09 -25.02
CA ALA A 116 0.89 -32.61 -26.31
C ALA A 116 2.25 -32.04 -26.73
N ALA A 117 2.48 -30.75 -26.51
CA ALA A 117 3.76 -30.09 -26.80
C ALA A 117 4.93 -30.63 -25.96
N ARG A 118 4.66 -31.12 -24.74
CA ARG A 118 5.67 -31.66 -23.81
C ARG A 118 5.71 -33.19 -23.74
N SER A 119 5.06 -33.90 -24.69
CA SER A 119 5.05 -35.36 -24.70
C SER A 119 6.43 -36.02 -24.55
N PRO A 120 7.53 -35.56 -25.20
CA PRO A 120 8.84 -36.14 -25.02
C PRO A 120 9.38 -36.04 -23.58
N GLU A 121 9.16 -34.89 -22.91
CA GLU A 121 9.56 -34.66 -21.53
C GLU A 121 8.80 -35.58 -20.56
N LEU A 122 7.52 -35.77 -20.82
CA LEU A 122 6.66 -36.65 -20.05
C LEU A 122 7.05 -38.12 -20.20
N ASP A 123 7.42 -38.55 -21.40
CA ASP A 123 7.89 -39.90 -21.67
C ASP A 123 9.24 -40.15 -20.96
N GLU A 124 10.18 -39.19 -21.01
CA GLU A 124 11.44 -39.26 -20.28
C GLU A 124 11.24 -39.35 -18.76
N LEU A 125 10.29 -38.61 -18.21
CA LEU A 125 9.95 -38.65 -16.78
C LEU A 125 9.37 -40.01 -16.37
N VAL A 126 8.50 -40.61 -17.18
CA VAL A 126 7.93 -41.93 -16.96
C VAL A 126 9.00 -43.00 -17.05
N ASP A 127 9.96 -42.91 -18.00
CA ASP A 127 11.08 -43.82 -18.15
C ASP A 127 12.04 -43.73 -16.96
N SER A 128 12.33 -42.51 -16.51
CA SER A 128 13.17 -42.28 -15.33
C SER A 128 12.60 -42.88 -14.06
N LEU A 129 11.28 -42.72 -13.85
CA LEU A 129 10.51 -43.32 -12.74
C LEU A 129 10.56 -44.88 -12.83
N SER A 130 10.52 -45.40 -14.05
CA SER A 130 10.54 -46.85 -14.27
C SER A 130 11.92 -47.48 -13.95
N LEU A 131 13.00 -46.71 -14.07
CA LEU A 131 14.36 -47.14 -13.75
C LEU A 131 14.62 -47.27 -12.24
N ILE A 132 13.90 -46.50 -11.40
CA ILE A 132 14.04 -46.59 -9.94
C ILE A 132 13.07 -47.61 -9.29
N LEU A 133 12.20 -48.24 -10.06
CA LEU A 133 11.31 -49.32 -9.62
C LEU A 133 12.11 -50.65 -9.59
N PRO A 134 11.89 -51.52 -8.58
CA PRO A 134 12.53 -52.82 -8.53
C PRO A 134 12.16 -53.71 -9.72
N GLU A 135 13.15 -54.41 -10.29
CA GLU A 135 12.92 -55.39 -11.36
C GLU A 135 11.99 -56.51 -10.89
N GLY A 136 10.74 -56.47 -11.28
CA GLY A 136 9.73 -57.46 -10.88
C GLY A 136 8.35 -56.89 -10.71
N SER A 137 8.18 -55.58 -10.62
CA SER A 137 6.88 -54.92 -10.61
C SER A 137 6.32 -54.77 -12.04
N VAL A 138 6.05 -55.90 -12.68
CA VAL A 138 5.49 -55.92 -14.04
C VAL A 138 4.04 -55.49 -14.01
N ALA A 139 3.79 -54.41 -14.71
CA ALA A 139 2.48 -53.85 -15.00
C ALA A 139 1.45 -54.92 -15.35
N SER A 140 0.35 -54.95 -14.65
CA SER A 140 -0.88 -55.50 -15.18
C SER A 140 -1.24 -54.78 -16.48
N PRO A 141 -1.50 -55.51 -17.61
CA PRO A 141 -1.73 -54.83 -18.89
C PRO A 141 -2.99 -54.00 -18.82
N ALA A 142 -2.91 -52.81 -19.44
CA ALA A 142 -4.03 -51.88 -19.61
C ALA A 142 -5.30 -52.65 -20.04
N PRO A 143 -6.46 -52.40 -19.44
CA PRO A 143 -7.69 -53.03 -19.89
C PRO A 143 -8.00 -52.59 -21.32
N ARG A 144 -8.02 -53.56 -22.24
CA ARG A 144 -8.55 -53.38 -23.59
C ARG A 144 -9.99 -52.84 -23.47
N SER A 145 -10.29 -51.86 -24.29
CA SER A 145 -11.63 -51.32 -24.49
C SER A 145 -12.67 -52.43 -24.58
N ALA A 146 -13.43 -52.60 -23.54
CA ALA A 146 -14.71 -53.28 -23.56
C ALA A 146 -15.77 -52.21 -23.39
N THR A 147 -16.55 -52.02 -24.44
CA THR A 147 -17.87 -51.43 -24.38
C THR A 147 -18.69 -52.30 -23.41
N ALA A 148 -18.80 -51.87 -22.19
CA ALA A 148 -19.72 -52.41 -21.21
C ALA A 148 -20.65 -51.30 -20.77
N GLU A 149 -21.92 -51.60 -20.85
CA GLU A 149 -23.09 -50.81 -20.49
C GLU A 149 -22.87 -50.06 -19.17
N ILE A 150 -23.27 -48.81 -19.20
CA ILE A 150 -23.34 -47.92 -18.05
C ILE A 150 -24.40 -48.43 -17.11
N ASP A 151 -24.04 -49.24 -16.13
CA ASP A 151 -24.86 -49.49 -14.97
C ASP A 151 -24.68 -48.31 -14.00
N ASN A 152 -25.75 -47.62 -13.79
CA ASN A 152 -25.88 -46.41 -13.01
C ASN A 152 -25.81 -46.78 -11.51
N PRO A 153 -24.76 -46.43 -10.75
CA PRO A 153 -24.65 -46.77 -9.34
C PRO A 153 -25.41 -45.80 -8.39
N PHE A 154 -26.39 -45.09 -8.91
CA PHE A 154 -27.33 -44.32 -8.08
C PHE A 154 -28.67 -45.03 -7.90
N GLN A 155 -28.67 -46.22 -7.29
CA GLN A 155 -29.87 -46.73 -6.65
C GLN A 155 -29.54 -47.36 -5.29
N SER A 156 -29.92 -46.60 -4.29
CA SER A 156 -30.41 -46.94 -2.97
C SER A 156 -29.81 -48.16 -2.24
N ASN A 157 -29.07 -47.88 -1.18
CA ASN A 157 -29.29 -48.60 0.07
C ASN A 157 -29.47 -47.53 1.19
N HIS A 158 -30.71 -47.41 1.60
CA HIS A 158 -31.09 -46.82 2.87
C HIS A 158 -30.56 -47.73 3.98
N ASP A 159 -29.51 -47.28 4.66
CA ASP A 159 -29.31 -47.60 6.06
C ASP A 159 -28.99 -46.33 6.82
N SER A 160 -29.93 -46.00 7.65
CA SER A 160 -30.02 -44.86 8.53
C SER A 160 -28.89 -44.90 9.57
N ASN A 161 -27.90 -44.06 9.39
CA ASN A 161 -27.19 -43.50 10.53
C ASN A 161 -26.87 -42.02 10.20
N GLY A 162 -27.54 -41.15 10.94
CA GLY A 162 -27.54 -39.71 10.71
C GLY A 162 -26.15 -39.07 10.82
N PHE A 163 -25.57 -38.77 9.69
CA PHE A 163 -24.57 -37.75 9.58
C PHE A 163 -25.27 -36.52 8.97
N ILE A 164 -25.67 -35.61 9.81
CA ILE A 164 -26.08 -34.27 9.39
C ILE A 164 -24.79 -33.61 8.85
N PRO A 165 -24.66 -33.32 7.55
CA PRO A 165 -23.54 -32.51 7.08
C PRO A 165 -23.71 -31.12 7.72
N SER A 166 -22.76 -30.73 8.55
CA SER A 166 -22.69 -29.38 9.10
C SER A 166 -22.67 -28.40 7.93
N ALA A 167 -23.46 -27.35 8.04
CA ALA A 167 -23.69 -26.32 7.01
C ALA A 167 -22.45 -25.41 6.77
N SER A 168 -21.22 -25.94 6.93
CA SER A 168 -19.99 -25.16 6.98
C SER A 168 -19.13 -25.13 5.71
N ASP A 169 -19.49 -25.86 4.64
CA ASP A 169 -18.63 -25.96 3.46
C ASP A 169 -19.29 -25.48 2.14
N ARG A 170 -20.08 -24.41 2.20
CA ARG A 170 -20.44 -23.71 0.96
C ARG A 170 -19.40 -22.62 0.69
N VAL A 171 -18.35 -22.95 -0.05
CA VAL A 171 -17.39 -21.97 -0.57
C VAL A 171 -18.09 -21.17 -1.67
N VAL A 172 -18.30 -19.86 -1.42
CA VAL A 172 -18.79 -18.91 -2.42
C VAL A 172 -17.58 -18.18 -2.97
N ARG A 173 -17.35 -18.25 -4.28
CA ARG A 173 -16.32 -17.45 -4.94
C ARG A 173 -16.83 -16.02 -5.10
N VAL A 174 -16.11 -15.08 -4.51
CA VAL A 174 -16.34 -13.64 -4.67
C VAL A 174 -15.16 -13.05 -5.44
N GLU A 175 -15.45 -12.28 -6.48
CA GLU A 175 -14.41 -11.55 -7.21
C GLU A 175 -13.71 -10.57 -6.28
N ALA A 176 -12.38 -10.43 -6.41
CA ALA A 176 -11.57 -9.55 -5.55
C ALA A 176 -12.03 -8.10 -5.61
N GLU A 177 -12.47 -7.63 -6.78
CA GLU A 177 -12.98 -6.28 -6.98
C GLU A 177 -14.28 -6.02 -6.20
N ASN A 178 -15.18 -7.00 -6.16
CA ASN A 178 -16.41 -6.92 -5.36
C ASN A 178 -16.10 -6.87 -3.86
N LEU A 179 -15.11 -7.64 -3.40
CA LEU A 179 -14.70 -7.63 -2.00
C LEU A 179 -14.07 -6.28 -1.61
N ASN A 180 -13.19 -5.74 -2.44
CA ASN A 180 -12.59 -4.42 -2.23
C ASN A 180 -13.64 -3.31 -2.21
N ARG A 181 -14.66 -3.40 -3.06
CA ARG A 181 -15.78 -2.46 -3.06
C ARG A 181 -16.61 -2.55 -1.78
N ILE A 182 -16.88 -3.76 -1.27
CA ILE A 182 -17.58 -3.96 -0.01
C ILE A 182 -16.75 -3.40 1.16
N MET A 183 -15.43 -3.60 1.15
CA MET A 183 -14.51 -3.02 2.15
C MET A 183 -14.57 -1.50 2.15
N ALA A 184 -14.51 -0.86 0.97
CA ALA A 184 -14.61 0.59 0.84
C ALA A 184 -15.95 1.11 1.39
N LEU A 185 -17.07 0.50 1.00
CA LEU A 185 -18.40 0.87 1.50
C LEU A 185 -18.55 0.68 3.01
N SER A 186 -17.98 -0.40 3.56
CA SER A 186 -17.99 -0.64 5.00
C SER A 186 -17.16 0.39 5.77
N GLY A 187 -16.05 0.83 5.19
CA GLY A 187 -15.23 1.91 5.71
C GLY A 187 -15.97 3.25 5.69
N GLU A 188 -16.64 3.58 4.58
CA GLU A 188 -17.49 4.77 4.48
C GLU A 188 -18.59 4.77 5.54
N MET A 189 -19.28 3.64 5.71
CA MET A 189 -20.32 3.49 6.72
C MET A 189 -19.77 3.70 8.15
N LEU A 190 -18.53 3.29 8.42
CA LEU A 190 -17.89 3.52 9.72
C LEU A 190 -17.60 5.01 9.94
N VAL A 191 -17.15 5.72 8.90
CA VAL A 191 -16.90 7.17 8.94
C VAL A 191 -18.21 7.94 9.16
N GLU A 192 -19.28 7.61 8.40
CA GLU A 192 -20.61 8.19 8.57
C GLU A 192 -21.16 7.97 9.99
N ALA A 193 -20.98 6.79 10.55
CA ALA A 193 -21.43 6.50 11.91
C ALA A 193 -20.72 7.38 12.96
N LYS A 194 -19.47 7.75 12.74
CA LYS A 194 -18.71 8.62 13.63
C LYS A 194 -19.20 10.07 13.61
N TRP A 195 -19.85 10.54 12.55
CA TRP A 195 -20.40 11.90 12.45
C TRP A 195 -21.53 12.17 13.47
N LEU A 196 -22.23 11.14 13.89
CA LEU A 196 -23.31 11.28 14.89
C LEU A 196 -22.80 11.81 16.24
N GLN A 197 -21.55 11.56 16.61
CA GLN A 197 -21.00 12.01 17.89
C GLN A 197 -20.82 13.55 17.93
N PRO A 198 -20.14 14.21 16.97
CA PRO A 198 -20.07 15.67 16.92
C PRO A 198 -21.45 16.35 16.91
N PHE A 199 -22.43 15.71 16.27
CA PHE A 199 -23.81 16.22 16.25
C PHE A 199 -24.46 16.14 17.65
N ALA A 200 -24.28 15.02 18.36
CA ALA A 200 -24.73 14.90 19.76
C ALA A 200 -24.05 15.94 20.67
N ASP A 201 -22.74 16.19 20.47
CA ASP A 201 -22.00 17.20 21.23
C ASP A 201 -22.54 18.62 20.99
N SER A 202 -22.94 18.95 19.74
CA SER A 202 -23.55 20.23 19.42
C SER A 202 -24.91 20.42 20.08
N LEU A 203 -25.69 19.35 20.21
CA LEU A 203 -26.96 19.38 20.97
C LEU A 203 -26.73 19.49 22.48
N SER A 204 -25.65 18.93 22.99
CA SER A 204 -25.25 19.14 24.39
C SER A 204 -24.95 20.60 24.70
N LEU A 205 -24.30 21.31 23.78
CA LEU A 205 -24.09 22.76 23.90
C LEU A 205 -25.44 23.54 23.91
N LEU A 206 -26.42 23.10 23.12
CA LEU A 206 -27.77 23.69 23.17
C LEU A 206 -28.44 23.47 24.53
N LYS A 207 -28.26 22.29 25.14
CA LYS A 207 -28.75 21.98 26.49
C LYS A 207 -28.13 22.90 27.56
N ASP A 208 -26.85 23.24 27.42
CA ASP A 208 -26.18 24.16 28.35
C ASP A 208 -26.69 25.60 28.17
N ARG A 209 -26.91 26.06 26.95
CA ARG A 209 -27.57 27.37 26.68
C ARG A 209 -28.98 27.42 27.25
N GLN A 210 -29.74 26.32 27.29
CA GLN A 210 -31.04 26.26 27.93
C GLN A 210 -30.96 26.40 29.47
N LYS A 211 -29.88 25.88 30.11
CA LYS A 211 -29.63 26.12 31.53
C LYS A 211 -29.39 27.59 31.84
N ASP A 212 -28.67 28.31 30.97
CA ASP A 212 -28.44 29.74 31.11
C ASP A 212 -29.74 30.53 30.95
N LEU A 213 -30.61 30.12 30.02
CA LEU A 213 -31.95 30.69 29.86
C LEU A 213 -32.81 30.47 31.09
N GLN A 214 -32.77 29.26 31.69
CA GLN A 214 -33.48 28.96 32.95
C GLN A 214 -33.02 29.87 34.08
N ALA A 215 -31.70 30.06 34.23
CA ALA A 215 -31.14 30.95 35.24
C ALA A 215 -31.60 32.39 35.04
N THR A 216 -31.67 32.87 33.78
CA THR A 216 -32.15 34.20 33.44
C THR A 216 -33.65 34.40 33.74
N ILE A 217 -34.48 33.40 33.43
CA ILE A 217 -35.93 33.42 33.74
C ILE A 217 -36.13 33.42 35.28
N GLU A 218 -35.35 32.69 36.02
CA GLU A 218 -35.46 32.64 37.49
C GLU A 218 -35.03 33.97 38.15
N ALA A 219 -33.94 34.60 37.65
CA ALA A 219 -33.51 35.91 38.08
C ALA A 219 -34.59 36.96 37.83
N LEU A 220 -35.25 36.95 36.65
CA LEU A 220 -36.35 37.84 36.30
C LEU A 220 -37.57 37.62 37.20
N ARG A 221 -37.88 36.36 37.53
CA ARG A 221 -38.94 36.00 38.48
C ARG A 221 -38.73 36.61 39.85
N LEU A 222 -37.49 36.52 40.37
CA LEU A 222 -37.13 37.12 41.68
C LEU A 222 -37.31 38.64 41.66
N GLN A 223 -36.78 39.32 40.62
CA GLN A 223 -36.93 40.79 40.48
C GLN A 223 -38.41 41.23 40.43
N LEU A 224 -39.25 40.54 39.66
CA LEU A 224 -40.70 40.85 39.56
C LEU A 224 -41.46 40.56 40.85
N THR A 225 -41.05 39.56 41.61
CA THR A 225 -41.60 39.26 42.93
C THR A 225 -41.33 40.40 43.90
N GLU A 226 -40.10 40.91 43.93
CA GLU A 226 -39.69 42.03 44.77
C GLU A 226 -40.40 43.33 44.41
N SER A 227 -40.69 43.53 43.09
CA SER A 227 -41.37 44.73 42.58
C SER A 227 -42.93 44.67 42.63
N GLY A 228 -43.53 43.57 43.08
CA GLY A 228 -44.97 43.39 43.25
C GLY A 228 -45.77 43.33 41.95
N GLN A 229 -45.18 43.06 40.79
CA GLN A 229 -45.84 43.05 39.48
C GLN A 229 -46.50 41.69 39.17
N THR A 230 -47.71 41.46 39.68
CA THR A 230 -48.44 40.18 39.62
C THR A 230 -48.75 39.73 38.18
N ALA A 231 -49.16 40.64 37.25
CA ALA A 231 -49.46 40.29 35.88
C ALA A 231 -48.24 39.83 35.10
N SER A 232 -47.07 40.44 35.34
CA SER A 232 -45.79 40.04 34.71
C SER A 232 -45.27 38.71 35.29
N LEU A 233 -45.54 38.41 36.58
CA LEU A 233 -45.21 37.13 37.20
C LEU A 233 -45.94 35.95 36.55
N GLU A 234 -47.21 36.09 36.16
CA GLU A 234 -47.94 35.04 35.42
C GLU A 234 -47.31 34.71 34.08
N LEU A 235 -46.78 35.71 33.35
CA LEU A 235 -46.12 35.52 32.08
C LEU A 235 -44.79 34.81 32.24
N VAL A 236 -44.01 35.16 33.27
CA VAL A 236 -42.71 34.50 33.58
C VAL A 236 -42.93 33.05 34.00
N GLU A 237 -44.00 32.76 34.78
CA GLU A 237 -44.32 31.39 35.18
C GLU A 237 -44.73 30.54 33.95
N LYS A 238 -45.50 31.10 33.01
CA LYS A 238 -45.77 30.41 31.73
C LYS A 238 -44.52 30.19 30.90
N ALA A 239 -43.59 31.15 30.87
CA ALA A 239 -42.31 31.00 30.19
C ALA A 239 -41.47 29.90 30.81
N ARG A 240 -41.42 29.83 32.17
CA ARG A 240 -40.70 28.77 32.91
C ARG A 240 -41.24 27.37 32.65
N VAL A 241 -42.57 27.22 32.57
CA VAL A 241 -43.18 25.94 32.22
C VAL A 241 -42.76 25.52 30.80
N LYS A 242 -42.82 26.44 29.82
CA LYS A 242 -42.43 26.17 28.43
C LYS A 242 -40.95 25.83 28.29
N GLU A 243 -40.07 26.54 29.03
CA GLU A 243 -38.62 26.25 29.04
C GLU A 243 -38.38 24.83 29.57
N ARG A 244 -39.07 24.46 30.66
CA ARG A 244 -38.94 23.11 31.25
C ARG A 244 -39.36 22.02 30.28
N GLU A 245 -40.55 22.17 29.63
CA GLU A 245 -41.04 21.23 28.64
C GLU A 245 -40.01 21.06 27.47
N CYS A 246 -39.44 22.17 26.99
CA CYS A 246 -38.44 22.17 25.92
C CYS A 246 -37.15 21.46 26.33
N ARG A 247 -36.66 21.72 27.56
CA ARG A 247 -35.46 21.08 28.12
C ARG A 247 -35.63 19.59 28.35
N GLU A 248 -36.80 19.17 28.87
CA GLU A 248 -37.11 17.75 29.06
C GLU A 248 -37.14 17.02 27.73
N THR A 249 -37.81 17.60 26.72
CA THR A 249 -37.84 17.04 25.36
C THR A 249 -36.43 16.96 24.74
N LEU A 250 -35.62 18.01 24.85
CA LEU A 250 -34.25 18.01 24.33
C LEU A 250 -33.38 16.93 25.02
N THR A 251 -33.52 16.81 26.35
CA THR A 251 -32.76 15.81 27.12
C THR A 251 -33.12 14.39 26.71
N GLU A 252 -34.42 14.12 26.49
CA GLU A 252 -34.90 12.83 26.02
C GLU A 252 -34.37 12.50 24.63
N ARG A 253 -34.50 13.45 23.68
CA ARG A 253 -34.02 13.24 22.30
C ARG A 253 -32.51 13.13 22.19
N LEU A 254 -31.76 13.88 23.01
CA LEU A 254 -30.31 13.75 23.08
C LEU A 254 -29.90 12.35 23.55
N GLY A 255 -30.53 11.84 24.62
CA GLY A 255 -30.26 10.48 25.10
C GLY A 255 -30.59 9.39 24.07
N GLU A 256 -31.70 9.55 23.33
CA GLU A 256 -32.05 8.65 22.22
C GLU A 256 -30.98 8.70 21.09
N LEU A 257 -30.52 9.89 20.72
CA LEU A 257 -29.49 10.10 19.70
C LEU A 257 -28.13 9.50 20.12
N GLU A 258 -27.69 9.71 21.35
CA GLU A 258 -26.45 9.12 21.88
C GLU A 258 -26.49 7.58 21.83
N LEU A 259 -27.61 6.97 22.24
CA LEU A 259 -27.80 5.53 22.14
C LEU A 259 -27.81 5.05 20.70
N TYR A 260 -28.41 5.81 19.78
CA TYR A 260 -28.44 5.47 18.36
C TYR A 260 -27.02 5.57 17.76
N ALA A 261 -26.28 6.65 18.04
CA ALA A 261 -24.93 6.85 17.61
C ALA A 261 -24.02 5.68 18.06
N LEU A 262 -24.10 5.30 19.35
CA LEU A 262 -23.33 4.18 19.90
C LEU A 262 -23.67 2.85 19.20
N ARG A 263 -24.95 2.56 18.99
CA ARG A 263 -25.39 1.33 18.30
C ARG A 263 -24.93 1.30 16.86
N THR A 264 -25.05 2.41 16.13
CA THR A 264 -24.68 2.51 14.73
C THR A 264 -23.17 2.37 14.56
N THR A 265 -22.39 3.03 15.41
CA THR A 265 -20.92 2.89 15.41
C THR A 265 -20.48 1.46 15.69
N ASN A 266 -21.09 0.80 16.70
CA ASN A 266 -20.77 -0.60 17.01
C ASN A 266 -21.14 -1.55 15.87
N LEU A 267 -22.30 -1.33 15.22
CA LEU A 267 -22.74 -2.16 14.09
C LEU A 267 -21.83 -1.98 12.88
N SER A 268 -21.49 -0.73 12.55
CA SER A 268 -20.56 -0.40 11.45
C SER A 268 -19.17 -1.00 11.69
N TYR A 269 -18.67 -0.92 12.93
CA TYR A 269 -17.39 -1.51 13.28
C TYR A 269 -17.39 -3.04 13.17
N ARG A 270 -18.48 -3.69 13.61
CA ARG A 270 -18.62 -5.14 13.44
C ARG A 270 -18.69 -5.54 11.99
N LEU A 271 -19.49 -4.85 11.17
CA LEU A 271 -19.58 -5.10 9.73
C LEU A 271 -18.20 -4.94 9.07
N TYR A 272 -17.50 -3.86 9.37
CA TYR A 272 -16.16 -3.60 8.87
C TYR A 272 -15.19 -4.74 9.22
N ARG A 273 -15.20 -5.21 10.47
CA ARG A 273 -14.36 -6.34 10.90
C ARG A 273 -14.68 -7.66 10.18
N GLU A 274 -15.95 -7.96 9.97
CA GLU A 274 -16.37 -9.17 9.23
C GLU A 274 -15.92 -9.11 7.77
N VAL A 275 -16.05 -7.94 7.14
CA VAL A 275 -15.61 -7.75 5.75
C VAL A 275 -14.08 -7.88 5.63
N ILE A 276 -13.32 -7.26 6.54
CA ILE A 276 -11.86 -7.44 6.61
C ILE A 276 -11.51 -8.91 6.79
N GLY A 277 -12.15 -9.59 7.77
CA GLY A 277 -11.92 -11.01 8.04
C GLY A 277 -12.14 -11.88 6.80
N SER A 278 -13.10 -11.52 5.95
CA SER A 278 -13.37 -12.23 4.68
C SER A 278 -12.25 -12.06 3.63
N ASN A 279 -11.48 -10.96 3.69
CA ASN A 279 -10.34 -10.72 2.79
C ASN A 279 -9.02 -11.28 3.32
N MET A 280 -8.99 -11.68 4.59
CA MET A 280 -7.78 -12.21 5.20
C MET A 280 -7.51 -13.66 4.80
N ARG A 281 -6.24 -13.99 4.63
CA ARG A 281 -5.71 -15.31 4.33
C ARG A 281 -4.67 -15.70 5.37
N PRO A 282 -4.51 -16.98 5.68
CA PRO A 282 -3.44 -17.42 6.56
C PRO A 282 -2.07 -17.15 5.90
N PHE A 283 -1.10 -16.78 6.69
CA PHE A 283 0.28 -16.52 6.23
C PHE A 283 0.90 -17.73 5.52
N SER A 284 0.44 -18.95 5.86
CA SER A 284 0.83 -20.18 5.17
C SER A 284 0.69 -20.09 3.65
N ASP A 285 -0.30 -19.36 3.14
CA ASP A 285 -0.57 -19.28 1.69
C ASP A 285 0.59 -18.62 0.92
N ALA A 286 1.31 -17.66 1.53
CA ALA A 286 2.48 -17.01 0.91
C ALA A 286 3.76 -17.85 0.96
N ILE A 287 3.84 -18.79 1.91
CA ILE A 287 5.12 -19.50 2.21
C ILE A 287 5.15 -20.94 1.71
N VAL A 288 4.10 -21.39 1.01
CA VAL A 288 3.95 -22.75 0.50
C VAL A 288 5.20 -23.23 -0.25
N ALA A 289 5.75 -22.40 -1.13
CA ALA A 289 6.90 -22.72 -1.96
C ALA A 289 8.25 -22.61 -1.24
N PHE A 290 8.34 -21.92 -0.09
CA PHE A 290 9.61 -21.58 0.56
C PHE A 290 10.39 -22.80 1.09
N PRO A 291 9.78 -23.79 1.76
CA PRO A 291 10.53 -24.93 2.27
C PRO A 291 11.28 -25.67 1.15
N ARG A 292 10.62 -25.83 0.00
CA ARG A 292 11.21 -26.48 -1.16
C ARG A 292 12.30 -25.61 -1.80
N MET A 293 12.03 -24.32 -2.00
CA MET A 293 12.99 -23.38 -2.56
C MET A 293 14.28 -23.33 -1.71
N VAL A 294 14.16 -23.20 -0.39
CA VAL A 294 15.31 -23.16 0.53
C VAL A 294 16.11 -24.48 0.46
N ARG A 295 15.42 -25.62 0.42
CA ARG A 295 16.05 -26.93 0.29
C ARG A 295 16.83 -27.07 -1.01
N ASP A 296 16.19 -26.80 -2.16
CA ASP A 296 16.80 -26.99 -3.48
C ASP A 296 18.01 -26.05 -3.65
N LEU A 297 17.90 -24.81 -3.16
CA LEU A 297 19.03 -23.88 -3.16
C LEU A 297 20.15 -24.32 -2.23
N ALA A 298 19.84 -24.79 -1.02
CA ALA A 298 20.85 -25.30 -0.10
C ALA A 298 21.63 -26.51 -0.68
N ILE A 299 20.93 -27.44 -1.33
CA ILE A 299 21.56 -28.59 -1.99
C ILE A 299 22.48 -28.12 -3.12
N SER A 300 22.04 -27.18 -3.96
CA SER A 300 22.84 -26.67 -5.07
C SER A 300 24.14 -25.98 -4.63
N LEU A 301 24.13 -25.40 -3.42
CA LEU A 301 25.29 -24.72 -2.81
C LEU A 301 26.08 -25.59 -1.84
N GLY A 302 25.74 -26.88 -1.68
CA GLY A 302 26.42 -27.78 -0.75
C GLY A 302 26.21 -27.46 0.73
N LYS A 303 25.15 -26.71 1.07
CA LYS A 303 24.83 -26.26 2.43
C LYS A 303 23.71 -27.11 3.06
N GLN A 304 23.68 -27.13 4.39
CA GLN A 304 22.61 -27.77 5.15
C GLN A 304 21.81 -26.71 5.86
N VAL A 305 20.52 -26.54 5.48
CA VAL A 305 19.66 -25.51 6.02
C VAL A 305 18.34 -26.10 6.50
N GLN A 306 17.83 -25.59 7.60
CA GLN A 306 16.49 -25.87 8.12
C GLN A 306 15.67 -24.59 8.11
N LEU A 307 14.46 -24.66 7.55
CA LEU A 307 13.49 -23.55 7.59
C LEU A 307 12.45 -23.83 8.68
N GLU A 308 12.37 -22.91 9.64
CA GLU A 308 11.35 -22.92 10.69
C GLU A 308 10.32 -21.81 10.42
N VAL A 309 9.04 -22.13 10.51
CA VAL A 309 7.98 -21.15 10.33
C VAL A 309 7.02 -21.16 11.52
N VAL A 310 6.96 -20.02 12.21
CA VAL A 310 6.09 -19.76 13.35
C VAL A 310 4.97 -18.81 12.92
N GLY A 311 3.74 -19.06 13.38
CA GLY A 311 2.61 -18.20 13.04
C GLY A 311 2.02 -18.46 11.64
N LYS A 312 2.07 -19.71 11.14
CA LYS A 312 1.48 -20.09 9.83
C LYS A 312 0.00 -19.71 9.68
N GLY A 313 -0.75 -19.75 10.78
CA GLY A 313 -2.17 -19.41 10.83
C GLY A 313 -2.45 -17.92 11.04
N THR A 314 -1.44 -17.05 11.13
CA THR A 314 -1.63 -15.61 11.26
C THR A 314 -2.36 -15.08 10.04
N LEU A 315 -3.49 -14.43 10.26
CA LEU A 315 -4.31 -13.89 9.19
C LEU A 315 -3.68 -12.61 8.64
N VAL A 316 -3.51 -12.55 7.32
CA VAL A 316 -2.91 -11.41 6.60
C VAL A 316 -3.84 -10.99 5.48
N ASP A 317 -3.93 -9.69 5.24
CA ASP A 317 -4.67 -9.15 4.10
C ASP A 317 -4.13 -9.76 2.79
N ARG A 318 -5.03 -10.17 1.90
CA ARG A 318 -4.70 -10.86 0.65
C ARG A 318 -3.76 -10.05 -0.25
N ASP A 319 -3.93 -8.74 -0.31
CA ASP A 319 -3.13 -7.88 -1.18
C ASP A 319 -1.75 -7.63 -0.58
N ILE A 320 -1.65 -7.50 0.74
CA ILE A 320 -0.36 -7.47 1.47
C ILE A 320 0.37 -8.80 1.28
N LEU A 321 -0.32 -9.92 1.43
CA LEU A 321 0.26 -11.26 1.29
C LEU A 321 0.89 -11.47 -0.09
N ARG A 322 0.20 -11.03 -1.16
CA ARG A 322 0.70 -11.11 -2.55
C ARG A 322 1.95 -10.26 -2.75
N LYS A 323 2.01 -9.07 -2.16
CA LYS A 323 3.18 -8.18 -2.24
C LYS A 323 4.37 -8.70 -1.46
N LEU A 324 4.16 -9.49 -0.40
CA LEU A 324 5.19 -10.09 0.44
C LEU A 324 5.96 -11.24 -0.24
N GLU A 325 5.35 -11.98 -1.15
CA GLU A 325 5.92 -13.21 -1.73
C GLU A 325 7.30 -12.97 -2.37
N SER A 326 7.43 -11.92 -3.18
CA SER A 326 8.69 -11.60 -3.87
C SER A 326 9.81 -11.13 -2.92
N PRO A 327 9.59 -10.17 -2.01
CA PRO A 327 10.57 -9.77 -1.01
C PRO A 327 11.02 -10.91 -0.09
N LEU A 328 10.08 -11.72 0.42
CA LEU A 328 10.41 -12.87 1.27
C LEU A 328 11.27 -13.90 0.53
N THR A 329 10.93 -14.20 -0.73
CA THR A 329 11.74 -15.07 -1.60
C THR A 329 13.16 -14.57 -1.73
N HIS A 330 13.34 -13.25 -1.93
CA HIS A 330 14.65 -12.63 -2.07
C HIS A 330 15.47 -12.71 -0.76
N ILE A 331 14.84 -12.39 0.37
CA ILE A 331 15.48 -12.47 1.70
C ILE A 331 15.94 -13.91 1.99
N LEU A 332 15.08 -14.90 1.77
CA LEU A 332 15.41 -16.29 2.00
C LEU A 332 16.56 -16.77 1.10
N ARG A 333 16.56 -16.34 -0.16
CA ARG A 333 17.66 -16.64 -1.08
C ARG A 333 18.98 -16.05 -0.57
N ASN A 334 18.99 -14.78 -0.13
CA ASN A 334 20.18 -14.14 0.42
C ASN A 334 20.66 -14.86 1.71
N ALA A 335 19.74 -15.26 2.58
CA ALA A 335 20.08 -15.99 3.78
C ALA A 335 20.76 -17.33 3.46
N VAL A 336 20.26 -18.10 2.49
CA VAL A 336 20.88 -19.38 2.08
C VAL A 336 22.19 -19.14 1.32
N ASP A 337 22.24 -18.19 0.38
CA ASP A 337 23.39 -17.97 -0.51
C ASP A 337 24.56 -17.32 0.25
N HIS A 338 24.29 -16.22 0.94
CA HIS A 338 25.31 -15.39 1.58
C HIS A 338 25.33 -15.45 3.10
N GLY A 339 24.20 -15.76 3.75
CA GLY A 339 24.09 -15.81 5.21
C GLY A 339 24.69 -17.08 5.80
N ILE A 340 24.14 -18.24 5.44
CA ILE A 340 24.54 -19.54 6.00
C ILE A 340 25.88 -20.00 5.40
N GLU A 341 26.81 -20.41 6.27
CA GLU A 341 28.13 -20.94 5.89
C GLU A 341 28.04 -22.41 5.47
N LEU A 342 29.10 -22.93 4.84
CA LEU A 342 29.25 -24.35 4.58
C LEU A 342 29.31 -25.17 5.89
N PRO A 343 28.86 -26.43 5.90
CA PRO A 343 28.83 -27.24 7.11
C PRO A 343 30.17 -27.34 7.83
N GLU A 344 31.27 -27.38 7.08
CA GLU A 344 32.63 -27.44 7.61
C GLU A 344 33.02 -26.14 8.32
N ASP A 345 32.78 -25.01 7.68
CA ASP A 345 33.07 -23.67 8.22
C ASP A 345 32.23 -23.38 9.49
N ARG A 346 30.97 -23.86 9.53
CA ARG A 346 30.11 -23.74 10.72
C ARG A 346 30.66 -24.49 11.90
N LEU A 347 31.14 -25.71 11.68
CA LEU A 347 31.77 -26.55 12.73
C LEU A 347 33.05 -25.90 13.24
N GLU A 348 33.87 -25.31 12.37
CA GLU A 348 35.07 -24.55 12.76
C GLU A 348 34.72 -23.31 13.61
N ALA A 349 33.61 -22.64 13.29
CA ALA A 349 33.09 -21.52 14.06
C ALA A 349 32.37 -21.96 15.37
N GLY A 350 32.29 -23.25 15.67
CA GLY A 350 31.62 -23.79 16.86
C GLY A 350 30.08 -23.80 16.77
N LYS A 351 29.51 -23.68 15.57
CA LYS A 351 28.07 -23.76 15.29
C LYS A 351 27.65 -25.18 14.92
N ALA A 352 26.34 -25.45 14.93
CA ALA A 352 25.82 -26.71 14.38
C ALA A 352 26.08 -26.78 12.87
N SER A 353 26.35 -27.97 12.33
CA SER A 353 26.59 -28.17 10.89
C SER A 353 25.41 -27.72 10.03
N ARG A 354 24.22 -27.79 10.57
CA ARG A 354 22.96 -27.34 9.94
C ARG A 354 22.63 -25.92 10.37
N GLY A 355 22.48 -25.00 9.41
CA GLY A 355 22.01 -23.63 9.64
C GLY A 355 20.51 -23.58 9.78
N THR A 356 20.01 -22.58 10.51
CA THR A 356 18.59 -22.36 10.75
C THR A 356 18.16 -21.02 10.19
N ILE A 357 17.11 -21.03 9.36
CA ILE A 357 16.40 -19.82 8.96
C ILE A 357 15.02 -19.88 9.60
N ARG A 358 14.62 -18.81 10.31
CA ARG A 358 13.35 -18.74 11.02
C ARG A 358 12.51 -17.60 10.48
N ILE A 359 11.27 -17.90 10.13
CA ILE A 359 10.23 -16.91 9.79
C ILE A 359 9.21 -16.92 10.91
N GLU A 360 8.89 -15.75 11.45
CA GLU A 360 7.87 -15.58 12.46
C GLU A 360 6.88 -14.50 12.00
N ALA A 361 5.58 -14.83 11.95
CA ALA A 361 4.51 -13.88 11.64
C ALA A 361 3.51 -13.81 12.79
N LEU A 362 3.24 -12.60 13.30
CA LEU A 362 2.30 -12.38 14.41
C LEU A 362 1.67 -10.99 14.34
N HIS A 363 0.52 -10.83 14.98
CA HIS A 363 -0.09 -9.52 15.18
C HIS A 363 0.44 -8.90 16.48
N ARG A 364 0.98 -7.69 16.39
CA ARG A 364 1.50 -6.94 17.54
C ARG A 364 1.13 -5.47 17.44
N GLY A 365 0.46 -4.94 18.48
CA GLY A 365 0.10 -3.52 18.53
C GLY A 365 -0.80 -3.04 17.38
N GLY A 366 -1.68 -3.92 16.83
CA GLY A 366 -2.53 -3.59 15.70
C GLY A 366 -1.83 -3.60 14.34
N MET A 367 -0.60 -4.10 14.28
CA MET A 367 0.21 -4.25 13.07
C MET A 367 0.54 -5.73 12.83
N LEU A 368 0.78 -6.10 11.59
CA LEU A 368 1.38 -7.37 11.21
C LEU A 368 2.91 -7.25 11.35
N SER A 369 3.48 -8.05 12.23
CA SER A 369 4.92 -8.15 12.46
C SER A 369 5.43 -9.43 11.82
N ILE A 370 6.38 -9.33 10.87
CA ILE A 370 7.04 -10.48 10.26
C ILE A 370 8.54 -10.34 10.51
N THR A 371 9.14 -11.36 11.11
CA THR A 371 10.58 -11.41 11.37
C THR A 371 11.19 -12.58 10.63
N ILE A 372 12.22 -12.35 9.85
CA ILE A 372 13.03 -13.37 9.19
C ILE A 372 14.43 -13.29 9.78
N SER A 373 14.92 -14.38 10.34
CA SER A 373 16.26 -14.44 10.93
C SER A 373 17.00 -15.69 10.49
N ASP A 374 18.32 -15.57 10.34
CA ASP A 374 19.23 -16.67 10.13
C ASP A 374 20.33 -16.68 11.20
N ASP A 375 20.96 -17.84 11.42
CA ASP A 375 22.07 -18.07 12.33
C ASP A 375 23.42 -18.13 11.58
N GLY A 376 23.50 -17.44 10.44
CA GLY A 376 24.66 -17.42 9.56
C GLY A 376 25.81 -16.53 10.03
N MET A 377 26.71 -16.17 9.11
CA MET A 377 27.88 -15.37 9.42
C MET A 377 27.59 -13.89 9.73
N GLY A 378 26.38 -13.41 9.46
CA GLY A 378 26.05 -12.00 9.52
C GLY A 378 26.68 -11.17 8.39
N VAL A 379 26.52 -9.85 8.46
CA VAL A 379 27.10 -8.90 7.49
C VAL A 379 28.53 -8.57 7.89
N ARG A 380 29.45 -8.61 6.93
CA ARG A 380 30.83 -8.15 7.10
C ARG A 380 30.87 -6.64 6.86
N PHE A 381 30.77 -5.85 7.91
CA PHE A 381 30.70 -4.40 7.82
C PHE A 381 31.93 -3.76 7.16
N GLU A 382 33.11 -4.39 7.28
CA GLU A 382 34.32 -3.91 6.59
C GLU A 382 34.18 -3.94 5.06
N GLU A 383 33.54 -4.99 4.50
CA GLU A 383 33.27 -5.08 3.07
C GLU A 383 32.24 -4.03 2.63
N VAL A 384 31.28 -3.71 3.50
CA VAL A 384 30.29 -2.63 3.26
C VAL A 384 30.98 -1.27 3.25
N ARG A 385 31.84 -0.96 4.23
CA ARG A 385 32.64 0.27 4.30
C ARG A 385 33.51 0.46 3.05
N GLN A 386 34.26 -0.58 2.68
CA GLN A 386 35.11 -0.53 1.50
C GLN A 386 34.28 -0.21 0.24
N LYS A 387 33.11 -0.81 0.10
CA LYS A 387 32.25 -0.63 -1.06
C LYS A 387 31.67 0.81 -1.11
N LEU A 388 31.31 1.41 0.03
CA LEU A 388 30.87 2.81 0.11
C LEU A 388 31.96 3.78 -0.36
N VAL A 389 33.23 3.48 -0.01
CA VAL A 389 34.40 4.24 -0.47
C VAL A 389 34.64 4.03 -1.96
N ASP A 390 34.59 2.78 -2.45
CA ASP A 390 34.81 2.44 -3.87
C ASP A 390 33.76 3.06 -4.79
N GLN A 391 32.52 3.23 -4.31
CA GLN A 391 31.45 3.94 -5.03
C GLN A 391 31.55 5.47 -4.94
N GLY A 392 32.48 6.00 -4.15
CA GLY A 392 32.70 7.43 -3.98
C GLY A 392 31.60 8.12 -3.16
N LEU A 393 30.82 7.38 -2.38
CA LEU A 393 29.75 7.90 -1.54
C LEU A 393 30.31 8.52 -0.25
N PHE A 394 31.39 7.97 0.28
CA PHE A 394 32.07 8.45 1.50
C PHE A 394 33.60 8.48 1.31
N SER A 395 34.28 9.35 2.08
CA SER A 395 35.72 9.22 2.25
C SER A 395 36.07 8.04 3.17
N THR A 396 37.32 7.60 3.14
CA THR A 396 37.77 6.48 4.02
C THR A 396 37.56 6.83 5.50
N GLU A 397 37.86 8.09 5.90
CA GLU A 397 37.70 8.56 7.28
C GLU A 397 36.22 8.61 7.70
N ASP A 398 35.33 9.08 6.82
CA ASP A 398 33.90 9.15 7.09
C ASP A 398 33.28 7.74 7.15
N ALA A 399 33.69 6.84 6.28
CA ALA A 399 33.23 5.45 6.27
C ALA A 399 33.63 4.67 7.53
N GLU A 400 34.82 4.93 8.09
CA GLU A 400 35.26 4.36 9.38
C GLU A 400 34.46 4.90 10.57
N ALA A 401 33.95 6.14 10.48
CA ALA A 401 33.15 6.75 11.53
C ALA A 401 31.71 6.25 11.59
N LEU A 402 31.21 5.62 10.50
CA LEU A 402 29.83 5.10 10.45
C LEU A 402 29.63 3.94 11.44
N SER A 403 28.54 4.00 12.19
CA SER A 403 28.09 2.90 13.05
C SER A 403 27.56 1.72 12.23
N GLU A 404 27.51 0.52 12.83
CA GLU A 404 26.95 -0.67 12.18
C GLU A 404 25.48 -0.48 11.77
N ALA A 405 24.71 0.30 12.55
CA ALA A 405 23.32 0.62 12.24
C ALA A 405 23.22 1.48 10.96
N GLU A 406 24.05 2.50 10.83
CA GLU A 406 24.12 3.34 9.63
C GLU A 406 24.58 2.55 8.40
N LEU A 407 25.54 1.65 8.57
CA LEU A 407 25.99 0.76 7.49
C LEU A 407 24.86 -0.17 7.02
N CYS A 408 24.02 -0.68 7.93
CA CYS A 408 22.85 -1.47 7.58
C CYS A 408 21.84 -0.67 6.75
N GLU A 409 21.67 0.61 7.00
CA GLU A 409 20.77 1.48 6.25
C GLU A 409 21.21 1.65 4.79
N HIS A 410 22.53 1.72 4.54
CA HIS A 410 23.05 1.80 3.18
C HIS A 410 22.82 0.53 2.33
N LEU A 411 22.56 -0.62 2.96
CA LEU A 411 22.23 -1.85 2.24
C LEU A 411 20.88 -1.78 1.48
N TYR A 412 20.00 -0.84 1.85
CA TYR A 412 18.73 -0.57 1.16
C TYR A 412 18.86 0.37 -0.05
N GLN A 413 20.03 0.94 -0.29
CA GLN A 413 20.19 1.87 -1.40
C GLN A 413 20.16 1.15 -2.76
N PRO A 414 19.47 1.68 -3.77
CA PRO A 414 19.42 1.09 -5.10
C PRO A 414 20.83 0.89 -5.68
N GLY A 415 21.11 -0.33 -6.14
CA GLY A 415 22.42 -0.67 -6.71
C GLY A 415 23.51 -1.04 -5.70
N PHE A 416 23.20 -1.05 -4.40
CA PHE A 416 24.11 -1.52 -3.37
C PHE A 416 23.94 -3.04 -3.17
N SER A 417 24.54 -3.87 -4.04
CA SER A 417 24.60 -5.33 -3.88
C SER A 417 26.04 -5.76 -3.64
N THR A 418 26.31 -6.58 -2.64
CA THR A 418 27.64 -7.13 -2.33
C THR A 418 28.11 -8.18 -3.35
N ALA A 419 27.24 -8.67 -4.24
CA ALA A 419 27.58 -9.66 -5.24
C ALA A 419 28.40 -9.06 -6.40
N GLN A 420 29.58 -9.65 -6.65
CA GLN A 420 30.51 -9.25 -7.73
C GLN A 420 30.12 -9.75 -9.12
N ALA A 421 29.09 -10.60 -9.26
CA ALA A 421 28.64 -11.14 -10.54
C ALA A 421 27.11 -11.20 -10.60
N VAL A 422 26.57 -10.68 -11.71
CA VAL A 422 25.19 -10.95 -12.12
C VAL A 422 25.13 -12.41 -12.51
N THR A 423 24.72 -13.30 -11.62
CA THR A 423 24.46 -14.69 -11.96
C THR A 423 23.20 -14.77 -12.80
N GLU A 424 23.20 -15.60 -13.85
CA GLU A 424 22.07 -15.81 -14.79
C GLU A 424 20.74 -16.21 -14.10
N VAL A 425 20.78 -16.57 -12.82
CA VAL A 425 19.65 -16.95 -11.99
C VAL A 425 18.97 -15.73 -11.33
N SER A 426 19.65 -14.57 -11.27
CA SER A 426 19.11 -13.31 -10.72
C SER A 426 18.88 -12.30 -11.82
N GLY A 427 17.93 -12.55 -12.72
CA GLY A 427 17.67 -11.84 -13.97
C GLY A 427 17.28 -10.36 -13.91
N ARG A 428 17.40 -9.68 -12.78
CA ARG A 428 17.40 -8.21 -12.60
C ARG A 428 18.02 -7.97 -11.24
N GLY A 429 19.09 -7.21 -11.11
CA GLY A 429 19.78 -6.88 -9.86
C GLY A 429 18.84 -6.38 -8.75
N VAL A 430 18.07 -7.31 -8.18
CA VAL A 430 17.06 -7.07 -7.16
C VAL A 430 17.79 -7.12 -5.82
N GLY A 431 17.93 -5.98 -5.16
CA GLY A 431 18.57 -5.84 -3.86
C GLY A 431 17.56 -5.72 -2.71
N LEU A 432 18.06 -5.38 -1.52
CA LEU A 432 17.23 -5.05 -0.37
C LEU A 432 16.39 -3.78 -0.57
N ASP A 433 16.67 -2.99 -1.59
CA ASP A 433 15.88 -1.83 -2.04
C ASP A 433 14.43 -2.19 -2.40
N VAL A 434 14.21 -3.36 -3.04
CA VAL A 434 12.85 -3.85 -3.33
C VAL A 434 12.09 -4.21 -2.07
N VAL A 435 12.79 -4.72 -1.04
CA VAL A 435 12.19 -5.04 0.27
C VAL A 435 11.70 -3.77 0.94
N SER A 436 12.52 -2.72 0.97
CA SER A 436 12.15 -1.41 1.52
C SER A 436 11.04 -0.74 0.71
N SER A 437 11.14 -0.77 -0.63
CA SER A 437 10.11 -0.20 -1.52
C SER A 437 8.74 -0.84 -1.28
N MET A 438 8.67 -2.18 -1.16
CA MET A 438 7.41 -2.88 -0.87
C MET A 438 6.84 -2.50 0.49
N ALA A 439 7.68 -2.47 1.54
CA ALA A 439 7.22 -2.07 2.88
C ALA A 439 6.66 -0.65 2.85
N ASN A 440 7.32 0.26 2.15
CA ASN A 440 6.88 1.63 1.96
C ASN A 440 5.56 1.71 1.17
N GLU A 441 5.41 0.93 0.09
CA GLU A 441 4.20 0.90 -0.73
C GLU A 441 2.95 0.47 0.05
N VAL A 442 3.10 -0.46 1.01
CA VAL A 442 2.00 -0.90 1.87
C VAL A 442 1.82 -0.03 3.14
N GLY A 443 2.58 1.05 3.28
CA GLY A 443 2.51 1.93 4.46
C GLY A 443 3.12 1.33 5.73
N GLY A 444 4.03 0.37 5.58
CA GLY A 444 4.76 -0.27 6.67
C GLY A 444 6.21 0.21 6.77
N THR A 445 6.98 -0.44 7.63
CA THR A 445 8.42 -0.20 7.82
C THR A 445 9.18 -1.53 7.79
N VAL A 446 10.45 -1.47 7.42
CA VAL A 446 11.37 -2.60 7.50
C VAL A 446 12.63 -2.18 8.24
N ARG A 447 13.11 -3.05 9.13
CA ARG A 447 14.36 -2.85 9.89
C ARG A 447 15.25 -4.07 9.70
N PHE A 448 16.51 -3.82 9.39
CA PHE A 448 17.56 -4.83 9.26
C PHE A 448 18.52 -4.72 10.44
N THR A 449 18.88 -5.86 11.02
CA THR A 449 19.90 -5.95 12.06
C THR A 449 20.79 -7.13 11.75
N SER A 450 22.08 -6.99 12.00
CA SER A 450 23.05 -8.05 11.81
C SER A 450 24.09 -8.02 12.91
N LEU A 451 24.46 -9.21 13.38
CA LEU A 451 25.54 -9.38 14.32
C LEU A 451 26.57 -10.31 13.67
N PRO A 452 27.81 -9.84 13.45
CA PRO A 452 28.87 -10.66 12.85
C PRO A 452 29.10 -11.97 13.63
N GLY A 453 29.02 -13.09 12.94
CA GLY A 453 29.13 -14.42 13.53
C GLY A 453 27.87 -15.00 14.17
N GLU A 454 26.82 -14.20 14.38
CA GLU A 454 25.56 -14.65 14.99
C GLU A 454 24.41 -14.74 13.98
N GLY A 455 24.47 -13.94 12.88
CA GLY A 455 23.50 -13.98 11.79
C GLY A 455 22.85 -12.64 11.48
N THR A 456 21.72 -12.68 10.72
CA THR A 456 20.95 -11.51 10.35
C THR A 456 19.49 -11.63 10.75
N SER A 457 18.83 -10.49 10.93
CA SER A 457 17.38 -10.43 11.18
C SER A 457 16.77 -9.25 10.44
N ILE A 458 15.68 -9.51 9.71
CA ILE A 458 14.89 -8.53 9.01
C ILE A 458 13.50 -8.51 9.63
N HIS A 459 13.08 -7.35 10.10
CA HIS A 459 11.83 -7.15 10.78
C HIS A 459 10.93 -6.21 10.00
N PHE A 460 9.76 -6.70 9.57
CA PHE A 460 8.70 -5.92 8.95
C PHE A 460 7.65 -5.53 9.98
N GLN A 461 7.21 -4.30 9.91
CA GLN A 461 6.00 -3.82 10.58
C GLN A 461 5.04 -3.29 9.51
N LEU A 462 3.94 -3.99 9.27
CA LEU A 462 2.99 -3.70 8.19
C LEU A 462 1.60 -3.44 8.77
N PRO A 463 0.78 -2.58 8.16
CA PRO A 463 -0.61 -2.44 8.58
C PRO A 463 -1.37 -3.75 8.36
N LEU A 464 -2.46 -3.96 9.10
CA LEU A 464 -3.29 -5.16 8.93
C LEU A 464 -4.06 -5.17 7.62
N THR A 465 -4.36 -3.99 7.08
CA THR A 465 -5.08 -3.79 5.82
C THR A 465 -4.55 -2.56 5.11
N LEU A 466 -4.72 -2.49 3.79
CA LEU A 466 -4.40 -1.30 2.99
C LEU A 466 -5.49 -0.24 3.03
N SER A 467 -6.67 -0.57 3.60
CA SER A 467 -7.87 0.26 3.47
C SER A 467 -8.04 1.28 4.59
N VAL A 468 -7.43 1.07 5.76
CA VAL A 468 -7.52 2.00 6.89
C VAL A 468 -6.16 2.27 7.48
N VAL A 469 -5.83 3.55 7.59
CA VAL A 469 -4.57 4.02 8.17
C VAL A 469 -4.87 4.89 9.39
N ARG A 470 -4.21 4.60 10.50
CA ARG A 470 -4.24 5.44 11.69
C ARG A 470 -3.36 6.67 11.46
N THR A 471 -3.92 7.84 11.63
CA THR A 471 -3.28 9.10 11.26
C THR A 471 -3.32 10.13 12.38
N LEU A 472 -2.31 11.00 12.42
CA LEU A 472 -2.32 12.27 13.11
C LEU A 472 -2.90 13.32 12.17
N LEU A 473 -3.96 13.98 12.58
CA LEU A 473 -4.53 15.12 11.86
C LEU A 473 -3.83 16.39 12.32
N VAL A 474 -3.38 17.17 11.36
CA VAL A 474 -2.75 18.47 11.59
C VAL A 474 -3.36 19.53 10.69
N GLU A 475 -3.26 20.79 11.07
CA GLU A 475 -3.61 21.92 10.24
C GLU A 475 -2.33 22.51 9.62
N ILE A 476 -2.35 22.75 8.30
CA ILE A 476 -1.29 23.40 7.56
C ILE A 476 -1.94 24.44 6.64
N ALA A 477 -1.62 25.71 6.81
CA ALA A 477 -2.20 26.82 6.05
C ALA A 477 -3.73 26.95 6.11
N GLY A 478 -4.33 26.49 7.23
CA GLY A 478 -5.79 26.51 7.43
C GLY A 478 -6.50 25.27 6.89
N GLU A 479 -5.78 24.35 6.24
CA GLU A 479 -6.33 23.12 5.68
C GLU A 479 -5.88 21.90 6.48
N PRO A 480 -6.75 20.88 6.65
CA PRO A 480 -6.39 19.66 7.37
C PRO A 480 -5.54 18.72 6.50
N TYR A 481 -4.51 18.14 7.10
CA TYR A 481 -3.65 17.10 6.53
C TYR A 481 -3.52 15.94 7.50
N ALA A 482 -3.31 14.74 6.96
CA ALA A 482 -3.19 13.51 7.73
C ALA A 482 -1.78 12.91 7.59
N PHE A 483 -1.07 12.74 8.69
CA PHE A 483 0.21 12.04 8.74
C PHE A 483 0.00 10.61 9.23
N PRO A 484 0.43 9.56 8.50
CA PRO A 484 0.35 8.19 8.98
C PRO A 484 1.18 7.99 10.25
N LEU A 485 0.55 7.60 11.38
CA LEU A 485 1.25 7.44 12.67
C LEU A 485 2.39 6.42 12.62
N ALA A 486 2.28 5.40 11.76
CA ALA A 486 3.35 4.41 11.56
C ALA A 486 4.64 5.01 10.96
N ARG A 487 4.59 6.25 10.47
CA ARG A 487 5.68 6.98 9.82
C ARG A 487 6.17 8.17 10.62
N LEU A 488 5.67 8.33 11.82
CA LEU A 488 6.07 9.39 12.74
C LEU A 488 6.98 8.81 13.82
N ASP A 489 8.10 9.46 14.06
CA ASP A 489 8.99 9.08 15.16
C ASP A 489 8.47 9.64 16.47
N GLN A 490 8.13 10.94 16.48
CA GLN A 490 7.61 11.62 17.67
C GLN A 490 6.71 12.80 17.31
N ILE A 491 5.87 13.22 18.25
CA ILE A 491 5.03 14.41 18.19
C ILE A 491 5.40 15.25 19.40
N VAL A 492 5.95 16.44 19.19
CA VAL A 492 6.45 17.29 20.27
C VAL A 492 5.97 18.74 20.11
N ALA A 493 5.80 19.43 21.21
CA ALA A 493 5.60 20.88 21.24
C ALA A 493 6.85 21.51 21.85
N ILE A 494 7.50 22.39 21.09
CA ILE A 494 8.76 23.03 21.50
C ILE A 494 8.54 24.51 21.80
N GLU A 495 9.20 25.03 22.82
CA GLU A 495 9.21 26.47 23.10
C GLU A 495 10.17 27.20 22.14
N THR A 496 9.85 28.42 21.77
CA THR A 496 10.71 29.23 20.90
C THR A 496 12.14 29.40 21.47
N SER A 497 12.29 29.34 22.80
CA SER A 497 13.57 29.38 23.51
C SER A 497 14.46 28.16 23.25
N ASP A 498 13.90 27.05 22.86
CA ASP A 498 14.59 25.77 22.67
C ASP A 498 15.10 25.60 21.22
N ILE A 499 14.75 26.58 20.36
CA ILE A 499 15.23 26.64 18.99
C ILE A 499 16.61 27.28 18.95
N SER A 500 17.56 26.58 18.41
CA SER A 500 18.93 27.03 18.16
C SER A 500 19.22 27.19 16.67
N VAL A 501 20.12 28.04 16.29
CA VAL A 501 20.55 28.17 14.89
C VAL A 501 21.96 27.60 14.76
N MET A 502 22.11 26.49 14.06
CA MET A 502 23.39 25.84 13.73
C MET A 502 23.61 25.89 12.22
N GLU A 503 24.77 26.38 11.78
CA GLU A 503 25.12 26.49 10.36
C GLU A 503 24.09 27.27 9.51
N GLY A 504 23.37 28.22 10.11
CA GLY A 504 22.32 29.00 9.45
C GLY A 504 20.98 28.29 9.30
N ARG A 505 20.76 27.17 10.00
CA ARG A 505 19.53 26.39 10.03
C ARG A 505 18.96 26.35 11.45
N GLU A 506 17.67 26.45 11.54
CA GLU A 506 16.95 26.25 12.81
C GLU A 506 16.97 24.77 13.18
N CYS A 507 17.27 24.48 14.44
CA CYS A 507 17.28 23.13 15.00
C CYS A 507 16.85 23.16 16.47
N PHE A 508 16.43 22.02 16.98
CA PHE A 508 16.17 21.81 18.39
C PHE A 508 16.79 20.47 18.85
N PHE A 509 16.96 20.32 20.15
CA PHE A 509 17.52 19.10 20.71
C PHE A 509 16.44 18.21 21.29
N LEU A 510 16.44 16.94 20.85
CA LEU A 510 15.55 15.90 21.35
C LEU A 510 16.40 14.69 21.73
N ASP A 511 16.31 14.25 22.98
CA ASP A 511 17.08 13.11 23.53
C ASP A 511 18.60 13.19 23.26
N GLY A 512 19.14 14.42 23.21
CA GLY A 512 20.57 14.67 22.96
C GLY A 512 20.97 14.71 21.47
N VAL A 513 20.02 14.52 20.55
CA VAL A 513 20.23 14.60 19.11
C VAL A 513 19.74 15.95 18.58
N SER A 514 20.53 16.59 17.72
CA SER A 514 20.14 17.84 17.05
C SER A 514 19.25 17.51 15.85
N ILE A 515 18.02 18.00 15.85
CA ILE A 515 17.02 17.78 14.79
C ILE A 515 16.79 19.09 14.04
N GLY A 516 16.97 19.06 12.72
CA GLY A 516 16.70 20.22 11.86
C GLY A 516 15.21 20.53 11.81
N LEU A 517 14.86 21.80 12.01
CA LEU A 517 13.48 22.29 12.02
C LEU A 517 13.15 22.92 10.67
N ILE A 518 11.97 22.57 10.13
CA ILE A 518 11.48 23.12 8.87
C ILE A 518 9.97 23.36 8.90
N SER A 519 9.52 24.44 8.28
CA SER A 519 8.09 24.74 8.17
C SER A 519 7.41 23.86 7.13
N SER A 520 6.31 23.18 7.50
CA SER A 520 5.46 22.45 6.56
C SER A 520 4.93 23.34 5.44
N ARG A 521 4.65 24.62 5.76
CA ARG A 521 4.21 25.61 4.78
C ARG A 521 5.27 25.84 3.70
N GLN A 522 6.55 25.94 4.09
CA GLN A 522 7.66 26.12 3.17
C GLN A 522 7.83 24.91 2.24
N VAL A 523 7.75 23.68 2.78
CA VAL A 523 7.90 22.45 1.99
C VAL A 523 6.72 22.23 1.04
N MET A 524 5.52 22.62 1.46
CA MET A 524 4.30 22.51 0.65
C MET A 524 4.00 23.78 -0.19
N HIS A 525 4.94 24.73 -0.23
CA HIS A 525 4.82 25.96 -1.02
C HIS A 525 3.65 26.86 -0.63
N PHE A 526 3.26 26.86 0.64
CA PHE A 526 2.29 27.81 1.19
C PHE A 526 2.97 29.11 1.66
N PRO A 527 2.24 30.23 1.72
CA PRO A 527 2.75 31.46 2.33
C PRO A 527 3.10 31.26 3.81
N GLU A 528 4.18 31.85 4.27
CA GLU A 528 4.52 31.84 5.68
C GLU A 528 3.49 32.60 6.51
N ALA A 529 3.14 32.08 7.67
CA ALA A 529 2.27 32.75 8.62
C ALA A 529 3.13 33.54 9.64
N PRO A 530 2.59 34.64 10.22
CA PRO A 530 3.23 35.26 11.37
C PRO A 530 3.29 34.24 12.52
N GLN A 531 4.43 34.22 13.23
CA GLN A 531 4.61 33.35 14.40
C GLN A 531 3.55 33.68 15.46
N THR A 532 2.85 32.67 15.92
CA THR A 532 1.92 32.75 17.06
C THR A 532 2.71 32.64 18.36
N ASP A 533 2.36 33.44 19.37
CA ASP A 533 2.91 33.32 20.72
C ASP A 533 2.46 31.98 21.33
N GLY A 534 3.42 31.09 21.64
CA GLY A 534 3.15 29.81 22.31
C GLY A 534 4.06 28.68 21.83
N PRO A 535 3.90 27.47 22.40
CA PRO A 535 4.67 26.30 22.00
C PRO A 535 4.35 25.91 20.54
N ILE A 536 5.41 25.62 19.78
CA ILE A 536 5.36 25.32 18.37
C ILE A 536 5.10 23.81 18.20
N PRO A 537 4.03 23.39 17.52
CA PRO A 537 3.76 21.98 17.28
C PRO A 537 4.66 21.44 16.16
N VAL A 538 5.39 20.36 16.46
CA VAL A 538 6.37 19.74 15.58
C VAL A 538 6.13 18.26 15.45
N VAL A 539 6.04 17.80 14.21
CA VAL A 539 5.99 16.38 13.85
C VAL A 539 7.39 15.93 13.44
N VAL A 540 7.97 14.99 14.17
CA VAL A 540 9.28 14.42 13.86
C VAL A 540 9.11 13.26 12.89
N ILE A 541 9.78 13.35 11.74
CA ILE A 541 9.78 12.34 10.68
C ILE A 541 11.21 12.00 10.31
N SER A 542 11.45 10.75 9.93
CA SER A 542 12.75 10.29 9.46
C SER A 542 12.64 9.50 8.15
N ASP A 543 13.73 9.51 7.40
CA ASP A 543 13.98 8.59 6.29
C ASP A 543 15.42 8.07 6.43
N HIS A 544 15.53 6.77 6.80
CA HIS A 544 16.77 5.98 6.96
C HIS A 544 18.03 6.70 7.53
N ALA A 545 18.41 7.87 7.06
CA ALA A 545 19.64 8.56 7.45
C ALA A 545 19.41 9.97 8.01
N LYS A 546 18.20 10.51 7.93
CA LYS A 546 17.94 11.93 8.28
C LYS A 546 16.65 12.06 9.07
N VAL A 547 16.70 12.89 10.12
CA VAL A 547 15.57 13.19 10.99
C VAL A 547 15.26 14.68 10.88
N TYR A 548 14.00 15.01 10.65
CA TYR A 548 13.52 16.38 10.54
C TYR A 548 12.33 16.64 11.44
N GLY A 549 12.28 17.80 12.07
CA GLY A 549 11.13 18.34 12.75
C GLY A 549 10.32 19.22 11.81
N VAL A 550 9.12 18.78 11.43
CA VAL A 550 8.20 19.53 10.57
C VAL A 550 7.25 20.34 11.42
N VAL A 551 7.34 21.66 11.35
CA VAL A 551 6.45 22.58 12.05
C VAL A 551 5.10 22.58 11.36
N VAL A 552 4.02 22.37 12.12
CA VAL A 552 2.63 22.45 11.66
C VAL A 552 1.91 23.59 12.39
N ASP A 553 0.75 24.02 11.88
CA ASP A 553 0.05 25.15 12.51
C ASP A 553 -0.63 24.72 13.82
N ARG A 554 -1.24 23.52 13.81
CA ARG A 554 -1.99 22.98 14.96
C ARG A 554 -2.18 21.48 14.86
N TYR A 555 -2.18 20.79 16.00
CA TYR A 555 -2.69 19.41 16.10
C TYR A 555 -4.21 19.41 16.18
N LEU A 556 -4.86 18.56 15.37
CA LEU A 556 -6.31 18.38 15.36
C LEU A 556 -6.74 17.10 16.11
N GLY A 557 -5.85 16.10 16.21
CA GLY A 557 -6.10 14.85 16.92
C GLY A 557 -5.65 13.62 16.13
N GLU A 558 -5.94 12.43 16.66
CA GLU A 558 -5.71 11.16 15.96
C GLU A 558 -7.02 10.60 15.41
N GLN A 559 -6.98 10.07 14.19
CA GLN A 559 -8.13 9.46 13.55
C GLN A 559 -7.74 8.30 12.63
N ASP A 560 -8.58 7.26 12.62
CA ASP A 560 -8.51 6.19 11.61
C ASP A 560 -9.20 6.69 10.35
N LEU A 561 -8.48 6.72 9.23
CA LEU A 561 -8.98 7.18 7.93
C LEU A 561 -9.05 6.04 6.92
N VAL A 562 -10.15 5.99 6.17
CA VAL A 562 -10.29 5.07 5.03
C VAL A 562 -9.54 5.65 3.85
N VAL A 563 -8.44 5.01 3.47
CA VAL A 563 -7.55 5.46 2.41
C VAL A 563 -8.19 5.21 1.05
N ARG A 564 -8.17 6.22 0.21
CA ARG A 564 -8.52 6.14 -1.21
C ARG A 564 -7.30 6.54 -2.04
N PRO A 565 -6.88 5.71 -3.00
CA PRO A 565 -5.81 6.10 -3.90
C PRO A 565 -6.23 7.34 -4.69
N LEU A 566 -5.27 8.20 -5.01
CA LEU A 566 -5.51 9.33 -5.91
C LEU A 566 -5.86 8.82 -7.31
N ASP A 567 -6.66 9.57 -8.03
CA ASP A 567 -6.98 9.23 -9.42
C ASP A 567 -5.68 9.15 -10.25
N PRO A 568 -5.43 8.04 -10.98
CA PRO A 568 -4.22 7.87 -11.78
C PRO A 568 -3.95 9.00 -12.79
N ARG A 569 -5.00 9.71 -13.19
CA ARG A 569 -4.90 10.88 -14.08
C ARG A 569 -4.19 12.08 -13.46
N LEU A 570 -4.12 12.15 -12.13
CA LEU A 570 -3.40 13.20 -11.41
C LEU A 570 -1.87 13.00 -11.44
N GLY A 571 -1.40 11.83 -11.89
CA GLY A 571 0.01 11.48 -11.80
C GLY A 571 0.52 11.44 -10.36
N LYS A 572 1.82 11.65 -10.15
CA LYS A 572 2.41 11.75 -8.83
C LYS A 572 2.20 13.15 -8.26
N VAL A 573 1.44 13.28 -7.19
CA VAL A 573 1.28 14.53 -6.44
C VAL A 573 2.40 14.62 -5.40
N ALA A 574 3.18 15.69 -5.42
CA ALA A 574 4.29 15.86 -4.50
C ALA A 574 3.81 15.87 -3.04
N ASN A 575 4.52 15.15 -2.17
CA ASN A 575 4.27 15.04 -0.73
C ASN A 575 2.91 14.43 -0.32
N VAL A 576 2.14 13.87 -1.28
CA VAL A 576 0.83 13.27 -1.01
C VAL A 576 0.78 11.84 -1.53
N SER A 577 0.42 10.90 -0.67
CA SER A 577 0.31 9.47 -1.00
C SER A 577 -1.11 9.06 -1.40
N ALA A 578 -2.12 9.65 -0.77
CA ALA A 578 -3.52 9.26 -0.94
C ALA A 578 -4.46 10.35 -0.42
N ALA A 579 -5.76 10.14 -0.56
CA ALA A 579 -6.80 10.95 0.05
C ALA A 579 -7.69 10.10 0.97
N ALA A 580 -8.43 10.76 1.85
CA ALA A 580 -9.46 10.13 2.68
C ALA A 580 -10.64 11.10 2.87
N LEU A 581 -11.72 10.63 3.48
CA LEU A 581 -12.82 11.46 3.93
C LEU A 581 -12.80 11.53 5.45
N MET A 582 -12.93 12.73 5.99
CA MET A 582 -13.16 12.93 7.43
C MET A 582 -14.60 12.59 7.80
N GLY A 583 -14.89 12.50 9.11
CA GLY A 583 -16.22 12.19 9.62
C GLY A 583 -17.31 13.22 9.26
N ASP A 584 -16.93 14.43 8.89
CA ASP A 584 -17.82 15.50 8.41
C ASP A 584 -17.99 15.51 6.87
N GLY A 585 -17.39 14.52 6.17
CA GLY A 585 -17.43 14.39 4.72
C GLY A 585 -16.41 15.27 3.98
N GLN A 586 -15.60 16.07 4.69
CA GLN A 586 -14.55 16.85 4.04
C GLN A 586 -13.39 15.93 3.57
N PRO A 587 -12.86 16.17 2.36
CA PRO A 587 -11.69 15.44 1.90
C PRO A 587 -10.45 15.87 2.68
N ILE A 588 -9.59 14.92 2.99
CA ILE A 588 -8.30 15.16 3.63
C ILE A 588 -7.20 14.45 2.84
N LEU A 589 -6.06 15.09 2.68
CA LEU A 589 -4.90 14.54 2.00
C LEU A 589 -3.98 13.82 3.00
N ILE A 590 -3.54 12.62 2.62
CA ILE A 590 -2.59 11.84 3.43
C ILE A 590 -1.19 12.14 2.92
N VAL A 591 -0.35 12.60 3.84
CA VAL A 591 1.03 13.01 3.54
C VAL A 591 1.91 11.79 3.28
N ASP A 592 2.72 11.86 2.22
CA ASP A 592 3.82 10.94 1.96
C ASP A 592 5.07 11.45 2.69
N THR A 593 5.37 10.87 3.85
CA THR A 593 6.50 11.32 4.68
C THR A 593 7.86 11.08 4.03
N VAL A 594 8.00 10.04 3.21
CA VAL A 594 9.25 9.75 2.48
C VAL A 594 9.49 10.79 1.39
N ASP A 595 8.44 11.12 0.64
CA ASP A 595 8.51 12.16 -0.39
C ASP A 595 8.72 13.55 0.24
N LEU A 596 8.11 13.79 1.42
CA LEU A 596 8.28 15.02 2.19
C LEU A 596 9.74 15.20 2.64
N VAL A 597 10.40 14.16 3.16
CA VAL A 597 11.83 14.21 3.53
C VAL A 597 12.69 14.52 2.32
N ARG A 598 12.43 13.91 1.16
CA ARG A 598 13.14 14.22 -0.08
C ARG A 598 12.94 15.66 -0.55
N SER A 599 11.73 16.18 -0.40
CA SER A 599 11.42 17.59 -0.70
C SER A 599 12.17 18.54 0.23
N ILE A 600 12.27 18.19 1.53
CA ILE A 600 13.09 18.93 2.52
C ILE A 600 14.55 18.94 2.10
N ASP A 601 15.12 17.79 1.74
CA ASP A 601 16.51 17.69 1.28
C ASP A 601 16.79 18.56 0.06
N SER A 602 15.90 18.53 -0.91
CA SER A 602 16.00 19.36 -2.12
C SER A 602 15.98 20.85 -1.80
N LEU A 603 15.10 21.27 -0.90
CA LEU A 603 15.04 22.67 -0.44
C LEU A 603 16.31 23.09 0.28
N LEU A 604 16.86 22.24 1.14
CA LEU A 604 18.06 22.53 1.91
C LEU A 604 19.32 22.60 1.04
N GLN A 605 19.43 21.75 0.01
CA GLN A 605 20.53 21.79 -0.96
C GLN A 605 20.48 23.06 -1.82
N ASN A 606 19.29 23.45 -2.27
CA ASN A 606 19.09 24.65 -3.08
C ASN A 606 19.33 25.95 -2.27
N SER A 607 19.01 25.95 -0.97
CA SER A 607 19.28 27.10 -0.07
C SER A 607 20.78 27.31 0.21
N GLY A 608 21.58 26.22 0.20
CA GLY A 608 23.03 26.27 0.40
C GLY A 608 23.80 26.97 -0.74
N LEU A 609 23.23 27.05 -1.93
CA LEU A 609 23.80 27.76 -3.09
C LEU A 609 23.43 29.24 -3.12
N GLN A 610 22.46 29.71 -2.34
CA GLN A 610 22.04 31.13 -2.29
C GLN A 610 22.67 31.94 -1.15
N SER A 611 23.38 31.31 -0.22
CA SER A 611 23.98 31.99 0.96
C SER A 611 25.21 32.87 0.67
N GLN A 612 25.69 32.98 -0.58
CA GLN A 612 26.82 33.83 -0.95
C GLN A 612 26.49 35.02 -1.85
N SER A 613 25.24 35.39 -2.03
CA SER A 613 24.92 36.61 -2.78
C SER A 613 24.02 37.54 -1.98
N ALA A 614 24.59 38.66 -1.63
CA ALA A 614 23.97 39.80 -0.97
C ALA A 614 22.51 40.04 -1.32
N ARG A 615 21.73 40.36 -0.28
CA ARG A 615 20.42 41.04 -0.37
C ARG A 615 20.40 42.04 -1.52
N LYS A 616 19.74 41.69 -2.60
CA LYS A 616 19.18 42.67 -3.55
C LYS A 616 17.71 42.87 -3.22
N PRO A 617 17.19 44.10 -3.40
CA PRO A 617 15.80 44.39 -3.06
C PRO A 617 14.87 43.52 -3.89
N ALA A 618 13.75 43.10 -3.27
CA ALA A 618 12.71 42.24 -3.88
C ALA A 618 12.37 42.72 -5.30
N LYS A 619 12.65 41.89 -6.31
CA LYS A 619 12.06 42.03 -7.63
C LYS A 619 10.56 41.81 -7.44
N GLN A 620 9.75 42.75 -7.91
CA GLN A 620 8.33 42.56 -8.08
C GLN A 620 8.13 41.29 -8.93
N GLY A 621 7.55 40.23 -8.37
CA GLY A 621 7.28 38.97 -9.09
C GLY A 621 6.42 39.26 -10.32
N GLN A 622 6.68 38.56 -11.42
CA GLN A 622 5.91 38.67 -12.65
C GLN A 622 4.46 38.20 -12.42
N ARG A 623 3.49 39.06 -12.78
CA ARG A 623 2.06 38.76 -12.58
C ARG A 623 1.46 38.14 -13.83
N VAL A 624 0.82 36.99 -13.68
CA VAL A 624 0.13 36.26 -14.73
C VAL A 624 -1.36 36.22 -14.42
N LEU A 625 -2.21 36.56 -15.39
CA LEU A 625 -3.65 36.40 -15.27
C LEU A 625 -4.07 35.11 -15.98
N ILE A 626 -4.88 34.29 -15.30
CA ILE A 626 -5.45 33.08 -15.88
C ILE A 626 -6.97 33.23 -15.92
N ALA A 627 -7.56 33.00 -17.10
CA ALA A 627 -9.00 33.07 -17.34
C ALA A 627 -9.52 31.71 -17.85
N ASP A 628 -10.41 31.07 -17.10
CA ASP A 628 -11.02 29.79 -17.43
C ASP A 628 -12.38 29.69 -16.72
N ASP A 629 -13.43 29.25 -17.40
CA ASP A 629 -14.78 29.14 -16.81
C ASP A 629 -14.95 27.88 -15.96
N SER A 630 -14.03 26.90 -16.08
CA SER A 630 -13.97 25.73 -15.24
C SER A 630 -13.20 26.03 -13.96
N PRO A 631 -13.84 26.04 -12.76
CA PRO A 631 -13.15 26.30 -11.50
C PRO A 631 -11.99 25.33 -11.23
N VAL A 632 -12.13 24.09 -11.69
CA VAL A 632 -11.10 23.05 -11.52
C VAL A 632 -9.89 23.32 -12.41
N ALA A 633 -10.10 23.65 -13.69
CA ALA A 633 -9.04 23.98 -14.63
C ALA A 633 -8.30 25.26 -14.20
N LEU A 634 -9.07 26.28 -13.77
CA LEU A 634 -8.56 27.55 -13.29
C LEU A 634 -7.66 27.37 -12.06
N ASP A 635 -8.11 26.58 -11.07
CA ASP A 635 -7.32 26.32 -9.87
C ASP A 635 -6.06 25.49 -10.16
N LEU A 636 -6.15 24.49 -11.02
CA LEU A 636 -5.02 23.65 -11.42
C LEU A 636 -3.95 24.48 -12.13
N GLN A 637 -4.33 25.28 -13.14
CA GLN A 637 -3.42 26.15 -13.89
C GLN A 637 -2.78 27.19 -12.97
N ALA A 638 -3.57 27.80 -12.08
CA ALA A 638 -3.09 28.79 -11.15
C ALA A 638 -2.04 28.22 -10.16
N ARG A 639 -2.28 27.02 -9.63
CA ARG A 639 -1.32 26.34 -8.75
C ARG A 639 -0.03 25.97 -9.51
N LEU A 640 -0.17 25.46 -10.72
CA LEU A 640 0.96 25.08 -11.56
C LEU A 640 1.88 26.29 -11.82
N VAL A 641 1.31 27.42 -12.22
CA VAL A 641 2.06 28.65 -12.55
C VAL A 641 2.64 29.29 -11.27
N SER A 642 1.87 29.29 -10.17
CA SER A 642 2.35 29.80 -8.88
C SER A 642 3.49 28.96 -8.31
N SER A 643 3.54 27.64 -8.56
CA SER A 643 4.61 26.73 -8.09
C SER A 643 5.99 27.11 -8.65
N ARG A 644 6.04 27.86 -9.75
CA ARG A 644 7.28 28.36 -10.38
C ARG A 644 7.63 29.79 -10.01
N GLY A 645 6.90 30.37 -9.02
CA GLY A 645 7.22 31.70 -8.46
C GLY A 645 6.49 32.88 -9.10
N TYR A 646 5.59 32.65 -10.07
CA TYR A 646 4.78 33.72 -10.66
C TYR A 646 3.62 34.08 -9.73
N LEU A 647 3.28 35.39 -9.70
CA LEU A 647 2.09 35.87 -9.01
C LEU A 647 0.87 35.68 -9.92
N VAL A 648 -0.13 34.92 -9.49
CA VAL A 648 -1.26 34.52 -10.34
C VAL A 648 -2.55 35.13 -9.83
N ASP A 649 -3.23 35.86 -10.70
CA ASP A 649 -4.61 36.28 -10.51
C ASP A 649 -5.54 35.44 -11.39
N ARG A 650 -6.80 35.34 -11.00
CA ARG A 650 -7.79 34.43 -11.60
C ARG A 650 -9.01 35.19 -12.10
N ALA A 651 -9.55 34.77 -13.23
CA ALA A 651 -10.82 35.26 -13.78
C ALA A 651 -11.69 34.11 -14.25
N VAL A 652 -12.97 34.10 -13.97
CA VAL A 652 -13.91 33.03 -14.35
C VAL A 652 -14.56 33.23 -15.71
N ASN A 653 -14.31 34.34 -16.38
CA ASN A 653 -14.77 34.64 -17.75
C ASN A 653 -13.92 35.74 -18.39
N GLY A 654 -14.09 35.94 -19.72
CA GLY A 654 -13.34 36.94 -20.46
C GLY A 654 -13.65 38.37 -20.05
N MET A 655 -14.85 38.68 -19.58
CA MET A 655 -15.25 40.04 -19.16
C MET A 655 -14.56 40.42 -17.84
N GLU A 656 -14.42 39.48 -16.92
CA GLU A 656 -13.68 39.69 -15.67
C GLU A 656 -12.19 39.84 -15.96
N ALA A 657 -11.64 38.98 -16.83
CA ALA A 657 -10.24 39.09 -17.28
C ALA A 657 -9.97 40.46 -17.92
N TRP A 658 -10.85 40.93 -18.76
CA TRP A 658 -10.76 42.26 -19.36
C TRP A 658 -10.69 43.40 -18.32
N LYS A 659 -11.55 43.34 -17.28
CA LYS A 659 -11.52 44.32 -16.19
C LYS A 659 -10.23 44.29 -15.42
N LEU A 660 -9.76 43.10 -15.03
CA LEU A 660 -8.53 42.91 -14.28
C LEU A 660 -7.31 43.43 -15.06
N ILE A 661 -7.21 43.13 -16.36
CA ILE A 661 -6.11 43.61 -17.21
C ILE A 661 -6.09 45.12 -17.31
N ARG A 662 -7.25 45.76 -17.39
CA ARG A 662 -7.35 47.22 -17.47
C ARG A 662 -6.89 47.90 -16.20
N ASP A 663 -7.22 47.33 -15.05
CA ASP A 663 -7.00 47.93 -13.73
C ASP A 663 -5.64 47.51 -13.12
N GLY A 664 -5.04 46.39 -13.63
CA GLY A 664 -3.77 45.84 -13.17
C GLY A 664 -2.61 45.98 -14.15
N ASP A 665 -1.45 45.52 -13.73
CA ASP A 665 -0.25 45.42 -14.57
C ASP A 665 0.21 43.95 -14.65
N TYR A 666 -0.19 43.29 -15.73
CA TYR A 666 0.11 41.88 -15.98
C TYR A 666 1.15 41.71 -17.09
N GLN A 667 2.02 40.74 -16.94
CA GLN A 667 3.05 40.41 -17.90
C GLN A 667 2.64 39.30 -18.87
N LEU A 668 1.57 38.52 -18.53
CA LEU A 668 1.06 37.46 -19.38
C LEU A 668 -0.43 37.22 -19.06
N LEU A 669 -1.18 36.85 -20.10
CA LEU A 669 -2.52 36.32 -20.01
C LEU A 669 -2.53 34.87 -20.51
N VAL A 670 -3.13 33.96 -19.72
CA VAL A 670 -3.53 32.61 -20.17
C VAL A 670 -5.05 32.59 -20.21
N THR A 671 -5.65 32.24 -21.34
CA THR A 671 -7.12 32.28 -21.48
C THR A 671 -7.66 31.01 -22.13
N ASP A 672 -8.79 30.49 -21.63
CA ASP A 672 -9.57 29.49 -22.36
C ASP A 672 -10.27 30.12 -23.56
N VAL A 673 -10.61 29.30 -24.55
CA VAL A 673 -11.41 29.70 -25.72
C VAL A 673 -12.89 29.84 -25.35
N GLU A 674 -13.45 28.82 -24.73
CA GLU A 674 -14.89 28.73 -24.43
C GLU A 674 -15.21 29.26 -23.05
N MET A 675 -15.63 30.52 -22.94
CA MET A 675 -16.04 31.13 -21.67
C MET A 675 -17.36 31.89 -21.84
N PRO A 676 -18.19 31.95 -20.79
CA PRO A 676 -19.44 32.74 -20.83
C PRO A 676 -19.14 34.23 -20.89
N GLU A 677 -20.13 35.01 -21.33
CA GLU A 677 -20.13 36.47 -21.45
C GLU A 677 -19.16 37.01 -22.53
N MET A 678 -17.89 36.62 -22.46
CA MET A 678 -16.86 36.99 -23.45
C MET A 678 -15.95 35.78 -23.62
N ASP A 679 -15.89 35.21 -24.79
CA ASP A 679 -15.00 34.13 -25.14
C ASP A 679 -13.52 34.57 -25.25
N GLY A 680 -12.58 33.61 -25.16
CA GLY A 680 -11.16 33.95 -25.16
C GLY A 680 -10.66 34.59 -26.46
N ILE A 681 -11.26 34.25 -27.60
CA ILE A 681 -10.90 34.86 -28.92
C ILE A 681 -11.35 36.31 -28.95
N ALA A 682 -12.55 36.61 -28.50
CA ALA A 682 -13.07 37.98 -28.39
C ALA A 682 -12.24 38.82 -27.40
N LEU A 683 -11.81 38.21 -26.28
CA LEU A 683 -10.90 38.84 -25.32
C LEU A 683 -9.56 39.23 -25.98
N VAL A 684 -8.93 38.28 -26.67
CA VAL A 684 -7.64 38.52 -27.39
C VAL A 684 -7.80 39.65 -28.40
N GLN A 685 -8.86 39.60 -29.23
CA GLN A 685 -9.11 40.63 -30.23
C GLN A 685 -9.36 42.01 -29.60
N ALA A 686 -10.05 42.06 -28.45
CA ALA A 686 -10.28 43.30 -27.73
C ALA A 686 -8.95 43.87 -27.17
N LEU A 687 -8.10 43.04 -26.60
CA LEU A 687 -6.79 43.44 -26.10
C LEU A 687 -5.87 43.94 -27.23
N ARG A 688 -5.85 43.29 -28.38
CA ARG A 688 -5.04 43.72 -29.53
C ARG A 688 -5.48 45.01 -30.17
N LYS A 689 -6.75 45.44 -30.00
CA LYS A 689 -7.29 46.74 -30.44
C LYS A 689 -6.84 47.88 -29.53
N GLU A 690 -6.53 47.63 -28.27
CA GLU A 690 -6.06 48.67 -27.35
C GLU A 690 -4.54 48.86 -27.41
N PRO A 691 -4.03 50.08 -27.68
CA PRO A 691 -2.59 50.35 -27.82
C PRO A 691 -1.75 49.93 -26.58
N ARG A 692 -2.34 50.04 -25.39
CA ARG A 692 -1.69 49.69 -24.12
C ARG A 692 -1.35 48.19 -24.00
N PHE A 693 -2.19 47.33 -24.55
CA PHE A 693 -2.08 45.87 -24.37
C PHE A 693 -1.68 45.17 -25.67
N LYS A 694 -1.31 45.90 -26.70
CA LYS A 694 -0.95 45.35 -28.02
C LYS A 694 0.19 44.34 -27.98
N HIS A 695 1.09 44.48 -27.01
CA HIS A 695 2.29 43.62 -26.83
C HIS A 695 2.22 42.73 -25.60
N LEU A 696 1.07 42.67 -24.91
CA LEU A 696 0.87 41.76 -23.81
C LEU A 696 0.95 40.30 -24.34
N PRO A 697 1.87 39.44 -23.85
CA PRO A 697 1.91 38.04 -24.24
C PRO A 697 0.60 37.32 -23.87
N ILE A 698 0.05 36.53 -24.80
CA ILE A 698 -1.22 35.82 -24.62
C ILE A 698 -1.06 34.35 -25.03
N ILE A 699 -1.38 33.45 -24.11
CA ILE A 699 -1.48 32.03 -24.35
C ILE A 699 -2.97 31.65 -24.39
N ILE A 700 -3.41 31.01 -25.46
CA ILE A 700 -4.72 30.37 -25.51
C ILE A 700 -4.57 28.91 -25.08
N SER A 701 -5.42 28.47 -24.14
CA SER A 701 -5.52 27.10 -23.65
C SER A 701 -6.88 26.53 -24.03
N SER A 702 -6.97 25.49 -24.86
CA SER A 702 -8.24 24.97 -25.38
C SER A 702 -8.34 23.46 -25.28
N SER A 703 -9.56 22.95 -25.14
CA SER A 703 -9.88 21.52 -25.28
C SER A 703 -9.94 21.04 -26.73
N ARG A 704 -9.90 21.96 -27.71
CA ARG A 704 -10.00 21.68 -29.16
C ARG A 704 -8.63 21.51 -29.77
N ASP A 705 -8.44 20.38 -30.48
CA ASP A 705 -7.18 19.99 -31.14
C ASP A 705 -7.21 20.18 -32.68
N ALA A 706 -8.27 20.76 -33.22
CA ALA A 706 -8.38 20.93 -34.66
C ALA A 706 -7.43 22.05 -35.17
N GLU A 707 -6.69 21.78 -36.26
CA GLU A 707 -5.75 22.72 -36.82
C GLU A 707 -6.40 24.07 -37.22
N GLN A 708 -7.69 24.05 -37.55
CA GLN A 708 -8.48 25.25 -37.83
C GLN A 708 -8.70 26.12 -36.56
N ASP A 709 -8.91 25.53 -35.40
CA ASP A 709 -9.09 26.28 -34.13
C ASP A 709 -7.77 26.93 -33.71
N ARG A 710 -6.66 26.25 -33.94
CA ARG A 710 -5.31 26.79 -33.68
C ARG A 710 -5.00 27.97 -34.60
N LEU A 711 -5.29 27.86 -35.91
CA LEU A 711 -5.15 28.98 -36.84
C LEU A 711 -6.01 30.18 -36.42
N HIS A 712 -7.25 29.97 -36.06
CA HIS A 712 -8.16 31.02 -35.66
C HIS A 712 -7.71 31.75 -34.35
N GLY A 713 -7.16 31.00 -33.36
CA GLY A 713 -6.57 31.61 -32.17
C GLY A 713 -5.36 32.47 -32.45
N MET A 714 -4.47 31.99 -33.35
CA MET A 714 -3.27 32.72 -33.75
C MET A 714 -3.64 33.96 -34.62
N GLU A 715 -4.61 33.85 -35.51
CA GLU A 715 -5.10 34.97 -36.32
C GLU A 715 -5.77 36.05 -35.45
N ALA A 716 -6.40 35.67 -34.32
CA ALA A 716 -6.94 36.60 -33.35
C ALA A 716 -5.86 37.42 -32.63
N GLY A 717 -4.61 36.98 -32.69
CA GLY A 717 -3.44 37.66 -32.14
C GLY A 717 -2.86 37.05 -30.87
N ALA A 718 -3.10 35.75 -30.58
CA ALA A 718 -2.44 35.02 -29.52
C ALA A 718 -0.97 34.74 -29.89
N ASP A 719 -0.07 34.71 -28.92
CA ASP A 719 1.34 34.41 -29.11
C ASP A 719 1.64 32.90 -28.99
N TYR A 720 0.77 32.16 -28.30
CA TYR A 720 0.88 30.72 -28.14
C TYR A 720 -0.50 30.06 -28.06
N TYR A 721 -0.62 28.81 -28.54
CA TYR A 721 -1.84 28.03 -28.45
C TYR A 721 -1.52 26.64 -27.90
N LEU A 722 -2.16 26.27 -26.77
CA LEU A 722 -1.99 25.01 -26.08
C LEU A 722 -3.29 24.19 -26.11
N VAL A 723 -3.16 22.90 -26.32
CA VAL A 723 -4.29 21.96 -26.25
C VAL A 723 -4.32 21.33 -24.85
N LYS A 724 -5.46 21.46 -24.15
CA LYS A 724 -5.63 20.96 -22.77
C LYS A 724 -5.44 19.43 -22.63
N SER A 725 -5.57 18.65 -23.71
CA SER A 725 -5.32 17.20 -23.72
C SER A 725 -3.84 16.82 -23.66
N SER A 726 -2.95 17.76 -23.96
CA SER A 726 -1.49 17.61 -23.90
C SER A 726 -0.86 18.26 -22.65
N PHE A 727 -1.64 18.50 -21.60
CA PHE A 727 -1.12 18.97 -20.31
C PHE A 727 -0.22 17.89 -19.65
N GLN A 728 0.97 17.72 -20.19
CA GLN A 728 2.13 17.40 -19.37
C GLN A 728 2.56 18.72 -18.74
N ASP A 729 2.69 18.74 -17.42
CA ASP A 729 2.93 19.93 -16.58
C ASP A 729 4.03 20.89 -17.07
N GLU A 730 4.90 20.44 -17.95
CA GLU A 730 6.03 21.21 -18.48
C GLU A 730 5.63 22.13 -19.66
N THR A 731 4.64 21.78 -20.49
CA THR A 731 4.36 22.53 -21.72
C THR A 731 3.79 23.95 -21.49
N LEU A 732 2.90 24.14 -20.51
CA LEU A 732 2.39 25.45 -20.14
C LEU A 732 3.50 26.30 -19.50
N LEU A 733 4.27 25.71 -18.60
CA LEU A 733 5.38 26.37 -17.92
C LEU A 733 6.49 26.76 -18.88
N ASP A 734 6.80 25.92 -19.84
CA ASP A 734 7.79 26.19 -20.90
C ASP A 734 7.32 27.36 -21.80
N ALA A 735 6.04 27.38 -22.18
CA ALA A 735 5.48 28.48 -22.95
C ALA A 735 5.53 29.81 -22.18
N ILE A 736 5.18 29.80 -20.87
CA ILE A 736 5.28 30.98 -20.00
C ILE A 736 6.73 31.44 -19.91
N HIS A 737 7.66 30.53 -19.61
CA HIS A 737 9.09 30.82 -19.49
C HIS A 737 9.67 31.38 -20.79
N GLN A 738 9.24 30.89 -21.95
CA GLN A 738 9.66 31.35 -23.24
C GLN A 738 9.17 32.78 -23.54
N LEU A 739 7.93 33.14 -23.09
CA LEU A 739 7.32 34.43 -23.38
C LEU A 739 7.73 35.55 -22.42
N ILE A 740 7.84 35.24 -21.13
CA ILE A 740 8.13 36.26 -20.11
C ILE A 740 9.39 36.01 -19.28
N GLY A 741 10.08 34.88 -19.49
CA GLY A 741 11.29 34.51 -18.76
C GLY A 741 10.98 33.91 -17.36
N PRO A 742 12.02 33.62 -16.55
CA PRO A 742 11.84 33.05 -15.21
C PRO A 742 11.22 34.10 -14.25
N ALA A 743 10.40 33.65 -13.28
CA ALA A 743 9.70 34.45 -12.27
C ALA A 743 10.61 35.31 -11.38
#